data_f93a62580923307906111d440a9381d8
#
_entry.id   f93a62580923307906111d440a9381d8
#
_cell.length_a   1.000
_cell.length_b   1.000
_cell.length_c   1.000
_cell.angle_alpha   90.00
_cell.angle_beta   90.00
_cell.angle_gamma   90.00
#
_symmetry.space_group_name_H-M   'P 1'
#
loop_
_entity.id
_entity.type
_entity.pdbx_description
1 polymer ?
#
loop_
_entity_poly.entity_id
_entity_poly.type
_entity_poly.pdbx_seq_one_letter_code
_entity_poly.pdbx_strand_id
1 'polypeptide(L)'
;MQLHNDKITTLQTAIQTAYLDHTINSNLAYRPEFISNNYKLGKKVLVSIEEELQRCEEFFISVAFITKSGITPLLQTLKDLEQRNIPGKILTTNYLMFSEPEALEKLAGLKNIELKMFVTGAETGGFHTKGYIFREEEIYRIIIGSSNMTLSAITKNKEWNTKIVSTEQGELTQSVLQEFDELWRDEHSLAFEDFIDAYRQEYLNEKMIRKQKQQAVSEQVVELENYRLKPNKMQVAFVKNVMEMRAQNIDKALLLSSTGTGKSLASAFMLREMGTRRALFIVHREQIAKQTLKSYKRVFGSSRTYGLLSGNSRELGVEFLFATMQMMSKEEIRSHYSPEDFDVIILDECHHVGAESYQKIMQYFKPKFWLGMTASPDTNQYDIYSIFDHHIAYEIRLQQALEEDLLCPFHYFGITDLEINGEVFDDNAGVKNFLNLISDARVDYVIDKANYYGFSGDRVKGLIFCSRKDEAKELSKKFNERGLRTEVLTGEDTQERRESVIARLTNDEDGEDQLDYIFTVDIFNEGVDIPEINQVIMLRPTQSPVVFIQQLGRGLRKYEGKEYVVILDFIGNYMNNFMIPIALSGDRSYNKDAMRRYIREGARVIPGSSTIHFDEISKKRIYASIDTARTNDMKLLRESYKTLKYKLGRIPTIGDFKKFGSVDVTKIFEKCGSYHNFLKKYETEYQVHLTNQEEIIIEYFSKKLIAYKRIHELEMLRMLISRENRLLQYRKLLQEKYHVGMNEQVERSVIRNLKNEFPKEEERRKYSDCDLVEKNTDGSYSLSSKFQKALLNKNFRQMILELLDFGIEQWKEKYGQIYRDTNFTLYQKYTYEDVCRLLNWNKNLNAQNIGGYYYDSDTKTLPVFINYYKTEDAIAYEDRFVSESHLIALSKHPRKITSSDAVHIYKQSEEDKNNRIFLFVRKNKDDNEAKEFYFLGEIFAEGTPRQIYMEKTKDNAFEIDYRLDVPVRSDIYDYIVSD
;
A
#
# COMPACT_ATOMS: atom_id res chain seq x y z
N MET A 1 26.61 23.39 21.33
CA MET A 1 26.74 24.62 20.53
C MET A 1 26.82 24.36 19.01
N GLN A 2 27.64 23.42 18.53
CA GLN A 2 27.79 23.16 17.09
C GLN A 2 26.52 22.53 16.45
N LEU A 3 25.90 21.54 17.10
CA LEU A 3 24.62 20.93 16.68
C LEU A 3 23.46 21.94 16.62
N HIS A 4 23.47 22.92 17.53
CA HIS A 4 22.45 23.98 17.55
C HIS A 4 22.56 24.90 16.32
N ASN A 5 23.81 25.28 15.95
CA ASN A 5 24.03 26.11 14.74
C ASN A 5 23.63 25.41 13.45
N ASP A 6 23.83 24.10 13.33
CA ASP A 6 23.50 23.34 12.12
C ASP A 6 21.98 23.21 11.90
N LYS A 7 21.20 23.00 12.98
CA LYS A 7 19.72 22.97 12.90
C LYS A 7 19.17 24.33 12.48
N ILE A 8 19.69 25.44 13.05
CA ILE A 8 19.28 26.79 12.69
C ILE A 8 19.59 27.09 11.23
N THR A 9 20.78 26.72 10.74
CA THR A 9 21.15 26.89 9.33
C THR A 9 20.25 26.08 8.41
N THR A 10 19.93 24.85 8.79
CA THR A 10 19.00 23.98 8.04
C THR A 10 17.61 24.60 7.98
N LEU A 11 17.11 25.13 9.09
CA LEU A 11 15.82 25.82 9.17
C LEU A 11 15.81 27.10 8.31
N GLN A 12 16.86 27.92 8.38
CA GLN A 12 17.00 29.13 7.55
C GLN A 12 16.93 28.79 6.06
N THR A 13 17.67 27.74 5.62
CA THR A 13 17.64 27.27 4.22
C THR A 13 16.25 26.77 3.82
N ALA A 14 15.56 26.06 4.74
CA ALA A 14 14.21 25.56 4.51
C ALA A 14 13.18 26.70 4.39
N ILE A 15 13.32 27.75 5.19
CA ILE A 15 12.51 28.99 5.11
C ILE A 15 12.74 29.69 3.76
N GLN A 16 13.99 29.83 3.34
CA GLN A 16 14.31 30.41 2.03
C GLN A 16 13.66 29.60 0.89
N THR A 17 13.78 28.28 0.94
CA THR A 17 13.14 27.40 -0.06
C THR A 17 11.62 27.60 -0.12
N ALA A 18 10.98 27.66 1.05
CA ALA A 18 9.52 27.74 1.14
C ALA A 18 8.93 29.09 0.73
N TYR A 19 9.61 30.19 1.06
CA TYR A 19 9.05 31.53 0.92
C TYR A 19 9.75 32.42 -0.12
N LEU A 20 10.98 32.11 -0.53
CA LEU A 20 11.75 33.00 -1.41
C LEU A 20 12.10 32.33 -2.73
N ASP A 21 12.67 31.12 -2.73
CA ASP A 21 13.13 30.45 -3.95
C ASP A 21 13.07 28.92 -3.84
N HIS A 22 12.10 28.33 -4.50
CA HIS A 22 11.84 26.89 -4.50
C HIS A 22 12.95 26.05 -5.19
N THR A 23 13.87 26.68 -5.89
CA THR A 23 15.01 25.99 -6.53
C THR A 23 16.13 25.66 -5.53
N ILE A 24 16.12 26.29 -4.35
CA ILE A 24 17.05 26.03 -3.27
C ILE A 24 16.69 24.67 -2.64
N ASN A 25 17.61 23.73 -2.64
CA ASN A 25 17.41 22.43 -1.98
C ASN A 25 17.51 22.59 -0.47
N SER A 26 16.50 22.12 0.26
CA SER A 26 16.48 22.14 1.72
C SER A 26 15.86 20.87 2.27
N ASN A 27 16.08 20.62 3.56
CA ASN A 27 15.51 19.49 4.27
C ASN A 27 13.98 19.65 4.38
N LEU A 28 13.24 18.65 3.88
CA LEU A 28 11.78 18.65 3.89
C LEU A 28 11.19 18.70 5.29
N ALA A 29 11.84 18.08 6.29
CA ALA A 29 11.37 18.04 7.68
C ALA A 29 11.30 19.42 8.34
N TYR A 30 12.11 20.39 7.87
CA TYR A 30 12.15 21.77 8.38
C TYR A 30 11.43 22.78 7.47
N ARG A 31 10.84 22.31 6.37
CA ARG A 31 10.23 23.20 5.38
C ARG A 31 8.82 23.59 5.78
N PRO A 32 8.52 24.90 5.92
CA PRO A 32 7.15 25.37 5.94
C PRO A 32 6.40 24.92 4.69
N GLU A 33 5.15 24.47 4.84
CA GLU A 33 4.39 23.97 3.71
C GLU A 33 2.90 24.30 3.79
N PHE A 34 2.26 24.39 2.63
CA PHE A 34 0.81 24.48 2.51
C PHE A 34 0.20 23.08 2.53
N ILE A 35 -0.71 22.82 3.46
CA ILE A 35 -1.36 21.53 3.66
C ILE A 35 -2.83 21.63 3.23
N SER A 36 -3.25 20.76 2.34
CA SER A 36 -4.64 20.65 1.93
C SER A 36 -4.99 19.21 1.60
N ASN A 37 -6.28 18.85 1.73
CA ASN A 37 -6.74 17.55 1.31
C ASN A 37 -6.80 17.45 -0.22
N ASN A 38 -6.16 16.44 -0.78
CA ASN A 38 -6.33 16.02 -2.15
C ASN A 38 -6.64 14.52 -2.18
N TYR A 39 -7.89 14.21 -2.11
CA TYR A 39 -8.45 12.87 -2.04
C TYR A 39 -7.90 11.90 -3.11
N LYS A 40 -7.71 12.40 -4.35
CA LYS A 40 -7.20 11.59 -5.46
C LYS A 40 -5.70 11.30 -5.36
N LEU A 41 -4.93 12.24 -4.83
CA LEU A 41 -3.49 12.13 -4.70
C LEU A 41 -3.06 11.53 -3.34
N GLY A 42 -4.00 11.14 -2.49
CA GLY A 42 -3.73 10.63 -1.15
C GLY A 42 -3.22 11.68 -0.15
N LYS A 43 -3.18 12.98 -0.53
CA LYS A 43 -2.79 14.05 0.39
C LYS A 43 -3.91 14.31 1.38
N LYS A 44 -3.59 14.27 2.67
CA LYS A 44 -4.54 14.46 3.77
C LYS A 44 -3.91 15.33 4.85
N VAL A 45 -4.67 16.23 5.44
CA VAL A 45 -4.27 16.99 6.64
C VAL A 45 -3.95 16.03 7.79
N LEU A 46 -4.72 14.95 7.90
CA LEU A 46 -4.50 13.86 8.86
C LEU A 46 -3.05 13.37 8.89
N VAL A 47 -2.46 13.12 7.71
CA VAL A 47 -1.09 12.59 7.61
C VAL A 47 -0.09 13.56 8.20
N SER A 48 -0.24 14.86 7.94
CA SER A 48 0.65 15.87 8.50
C SER A 48 0.53 15.98 10.03
N ILE A 49 -0.70 15.88 10.55
CA ILE A 49 -0.93 15.86 12.01
C ILE A 49 -0.29 14.61 12.63
N GLU A 50 -0.46 13.45 12.01
CA GLU A 50 0.06 12.17 12.50
C GLU A 50 1.59 12.14 12.49
N GLU A 51 2.23 12.62 11.42
CA GLU A 51 3.69 12.70 11.32
C GLU A 51 4.30 13.57 12.43
N GLU A 52 3.68 14.69 12.75
CA GLU A 52 4.17 15.56 13.81
C GLU A 52 3.90 14.97 15.21
N LEU A 53 2.76 14.32 15.43
CA LEU A 53 2.48 13.59 16.67
C LEU A 53 3.51 12.48 16.92
N GLN A 54 3.90 11.72 15.90
CA GLN A 54 4.85 10.63 16.04
C GLN A 54 6.25 11.09 16.49
N ARG A 55 6.64 12.33 16.16
CA ARG A 55 7.97 12.90 16.42
C ARG A 55 8.04 13.76 17.68
N CYS A 56 6.90 14.31 18.11
CA CYS A 56 6.90 15.30 19.17
C CYS A 56 7.28 14.74 20.55
N GLU A 57 7.78 15.62 21.40
CA GLU A 57 8.00 15.42 22.83
C GLU A 57 6.90 16.07 23.67
N GLU A 58 6.07 16.91 23.07
CA GLU A 58 4.91 17.57 23.66
C GLU A 58 4.01 18.12 22.56
N PHE A 59 2.69 18.13 22.79
CA PHE A 59 1.76 18.68 21.83
C PHE A 59 0.62 19.47 22.47
N PHE A 60 0.11 20.47 21.72
CA PHE A 60 -1.03 21.27 22.10
C PHE A 60 -2.00 21.35 20.92
N ILE A 61 -3.27 21.08 21.17
CA ILE A 61 -4.32 21.10 20.15
C ILE A 61 -5.44 22.02 20.60
N SER A 62 -5.79 23.00 19.79
CA SER A 62 -6.93 23.89 20.03
C SER A 62 -7.85 23.85 18.81
N VAL A 63 -9.01 23.19 18.94
CA VAL A 63 -9.98 22.98 17.85
C VAL A 63 -11.40 23.14 18.33
N ALA A 64 -12.26 23.73 17.49
CA ALA A 64 -13.64 23.95 17.86
C ALA A 64 -14.45 22.64 17.93
N PHE A 65 -14.19 21.69 17.06
CA PHE A 65 -14.97 20.44 16.97
C PHE A 65 -14.10 19.20 17.00
N ILE A 66 -14.49 18.24 17.84
CA ILE A 66 -13.86 16.92 17.96
C ILE A 66 -14.96 15.85 17.81
N THR A 67 -14.84 14.99 16.80
CA THR A 67 -15.76 13.88 16.57
C THR A 67 -15.08 12.53 16.74
N LYS A 68 -15.85 11.50 17.05
CA LYS A 68 -15.39 10.11 17.13
C LYS A 68 -14.73 9.69 15.81
N SER A 69 -15.34 10.05 14.68
CA SER A 69 -14.78 9.78 13.36
C SER A 69 -13.45 10.53 13.10
N GLY A 70 -13.27 11.71 13.68
CA GLY A 70 -12.04 12.50 13.57
C GLY A 70 -10.88 11.95 14.39
N ILE A 71 -11.12 11.42 15.59
CA ILE A 71 -10.06 10.87 16.43
C ILE A 71 -9.72 9.41 16.11
N THR A 72 -10.68 8.62 15.58
CA THR A 72 -10.48 7.18 15.31
C THR A 72 -9.20 6.89 14.52
N PRO A 73 -8.87 7.58 13.43
CA PRO A 73 -7.63 7.34 12.69
C PRO A 73 -6.35 7.68 13.49
N LEU A 74 -6.44 8.49 14.54
CA LEU A 74 -5.32 8.89 15.38
C LEU A 74 -5.14 8.03 16.63
N LEU A 75 -6.11 7.15 16.97
CA LEU A 75 -6.11 6.40 18.23
C LEU A 75 -4.85 5.55 18.46
N GLN A 76 -4.30 4.95 17.38
CA GLN A 76 -3.05 4.18 17.52
C GLN A 76 -1.89 5.10 17.89
N THR A 77 -1.72 6.19 17.16
CA THR A 77 -0.65 7.17 17.42
C THR A 77 -0.77 7.79 18.82
N LEU A 78 -2.00 8.14 19.24
CA LEU A 78 -2.23 8.66 20.59
C LEU A 78 -1.90 7.62 21.67
N LYS A 79 -2.17 6.33 21.41
CA LYS A 79 -1.81 5.25 22.33
C LYS A 79 -0.29 5.05 22.44
N ASP A 80 0.41 5.17 21.32
CA ASP A 80 1.88 5.10 21.30
C ASP A 80 2.50 6.28 22.08
N LEU A 81 1.91 7.50 21.97
CA LEU A 81 2.31 8.65 22.76
C LEU A 81 2.06 8.44 24.26
N GLU A 82 0.94 7.83 24.64
CA GLU A 82 0.68 7.45 26.05
C GLU A 82 1.75 6.50 26.57
N GLN A 83 2.10 5.46 25.81
CA GLN A 83 3.15 4.50 26.20
C GLN A 83 4.53 5.16 26.38
N ARG A 84 4.81 6.18 25.56
CA ARG A 84 6.04 6.98 25.64
C ARG A 84 5.95 8.11 26.69
N ASN A 85 4.82 8.28 27.36
CA ASN A 85 4.53 9.37 28.31
C ASN A 85 4.74 10.78 27.73
N ILE A 86 4.41 10.98 26.46
CA ILE A 86 4.48 12.28 25.79
C ILE A 86 3.28 13.14 26.19
N PRO A 87 3.49 14.28 26.88
CA PRO A 87 2.37 15.09 27.38
C PRO A 87 1.63 15.81 26.24
N GLY A 88 0.32 15.88 26.38
CA GLY A 88 -0.55 16.58 25.46
C GLY A 88 -1.64 17.41 26.14
N LYS A 89 -1.93 18.58 25.60
CA LYS A 89 -3.04 19.43 26.04
C LYS A 89 -4.02 19.65 24.89
N ILE A 90 -5.31 19.39 25.14
CA ILE A 90 -6.35 19.56 24.14
C ILE A 90 -7.42 20.52 24.65
N LEU A 91 -7.69 21.56 23.90
CA LEU A 91 -8.73 22.55 24.18
C LEU A 91 -9.80 22.51 23.06
N THR A 92 -11.05 22.37 23.46
CA THR A 92 -12.21 22.40 22.55
C THR A 92 -13.30 23.34 23.10
N THR A 93 -14.46 23.39 22.47
CA THR A 93 -15.58 24.23 22.93
C THR A 93 -16.93 23.52 22.85
N ASN A 94 -17.89 24.01 23.64
CA ASN A 94 -19.30 23.63 23.55
C ASN A 94 -20.06 24.29 22.38
N TYR A 95 -19.38 25.12 21.56
CA TYR A 95 -20.01 25.87 20.48
C TYR A 95 -20.73 24.94 19.50
N LEU A 96 -22.03 25.21 19.28
CA LEU A 96 -22.94 24.44 18.44
C LEU A 96 -23.08 22.95 18.82
N MET A 97 -22.61 22.49 19.96
CA MET A 97 -22.69 21.09 20.38
C MET A 97 -22.27 20.09 19.29
N PHE A 98 -21.12 20.33 18.65
CA PHE A 98 -20.58 19.44 17.60
C PHE A 98 -19.47 18.49 18.09
N SER A 99 -18.83 18.78 19.22
CA SER A 99 -17.89 17.85 19.83
C SER A 99 -18.64 16.68 20.45
N GLU A 100 -18.26 15.45 20.08
CA GLU A 100 -18.95 14.25 20.55
C GLU A 100 -18.43 13.83 21.94
N PRO A 101 -19.31 13.67 22.95
CA PRO A 101 -18.91 13.26 24.30
C PRO A 101 -18.04 12.00 24.32
N GLU A 102 -18.40 10.97 23.54
CA GLU A 102 -17.61 9.73 23.41
C GLU A 102 -16.17 9.97 22.90
N ALA A 103 -15.98 10.95 22.05
CA ALA A 103 -14.65 11.32 21.57
C ALA A 103 -13.83 12.00 22.67
N LEU A 104 -14.47 12.89 23.43
CA LEU A 104 -13.82 13.59 24.55
C LEU A 104 -13.45 12.62 25.67
N GLU A 105 -14.34 11.67 25.99
CA GLU A 105 -14.07 10.61 26.97
C GLU A 105 -12.87 9.74 26.58
N LYS A 106 -12.75 9.37 25.29
CA LYS A 106 -11.61 8.59 24.79
C LYS A 106 -10.29 9.36 24.92
N LEU A 107 -10.30 10.65 24.62
CA LEU A 107 -9.10 11.48 24.74
C LEU A 107 -8.72 11.68 26.21
N ALA A 108 -9.68 12.00 27.09
CA ALA A 108 -9.43 12.17 28.52
C ALA A 108 -9.03 10.85 29.23
N GLY A 109 -9.43 9.70 28.67
CA GLY A 109 -9.01 8.38 29.15
C GLY A 109 -7.53 8.04 28.92
N LEU A 110 -6.80 8.82 28.11
CA LEU A 110 -5.36 8.69 27.89
C LEU A 110 -4.60 9.46 28.98
N LYS A 111 -3.76 8.76 29.74
CA LYS A 111 -3.08 9.30 30.95
C LYS A 111 -2.15 10.48 30.70
N ASN A 112 -1.68 10.64 29.48
CA ASN A 112 -0.76 11.68 29.05
C ASN A 112 -1.46 12.92 28.49
N ILE A 113 -2.81 12.93 28.39
CA ILE A 113 -3.59 14.02 27.81
C ILE A 113 -4.40 14.74 28.88
N GLU A 114 -4.23 16.06 28.94
CA GLU A 114 -5.10 16.97 29.66
C GLU A 114 -6.13 17.55 28.68
N LEU A 115 -7.43 17.41 28.98
CA LEU A 115 -8.53 17.92 28.15
C LEU A 115 -9.31 19.00 28.87
N LYS A 116 -9.51 20.13 28.20
CA LYS A 116 -10.39 21.22 28.67
C LYS A 116 -11.40 21.62 27.62
N MET A 117 -12.51 22.18 28.09
CA MET A 117 -13.54 22.78 27.22
C MET A 117 -13.74 24.24 27.58
N PHE A 118 -13.55 25.13 26.59
CA PHE A 118 -13.91 26.54 26.70
C PHE A 118 -15.43 26.67 26.50
N VAL A 119 -16.13 27.00 27.57
CA VAL A 119 -17.58 27.13 27.57
C VAL A 119 -17.98 28.51 27.09
N THR A 120 -18.59 28.56 25.91
CA THR A 120 -19.09 29.84 25.33
C THR A 120 -20.49 30.15 25.86
N GLY A 121 -20.71 31.42 26.21
CA GLY A 121 -21.99 31.98 26.70
C GLY A 121 -22.27 33.37 26.11
N ALA A 122 -23.28 34.01 26.57
CA ALA A 122 -23.70 35.35 26.07
C ALA A 122 -22.66 36.46 26.34
N GLU A 123 -21.82 36.29 27.37
CA GLU A 123 -20.80 37.26 27.80
C GLU A 123 -19.39 36.89 27.32
N THR A 124 -19.18 35.65 26.82
CA THR A 124 -17.89 35.18 26.31
C THR A 124 -17.78 35.40 24.80
N GLY A 125 -16.59 35.72 24.33
CA GLY A 125 -16.31 35.69 22.90
C GLY A 125 -16.51 34.30 22.25
N GLY A 126 -16.73 34.26 20.94
CA GLY A 126 -16.83 33.01 20.21
C GLY A 126 -15.49 32.28 20.15
N PHE A 127 -15.46 30.98 20.38
CA PHE A 127 -14.27 30.13 20.23
C PHE A 127 -14.33 29.37 18.90
N HIS A 128 -13.35 29.59 18.02
CA HIS A 128 -13.31 28.92 16.71
C HIS A 128 -11.88 28.69 16.20
N THR A 129 -10.95 28.44 17.14
CA THR A 129 -9.54 28.15 16.83
C THR A 129 -9.38 26.79 16.14
N LYS A 130 -8.34 26.65 15.31
CA LYS A 130 -7.91 25.38 14.69
C LYS A 130 -6.39 25.40 14.57
N GLY A 131 -5.75 25.02 15.64
CA GLY A 131 -4.30 25.00 15.79
C GLY A 131 -3.82 23.67 16.36
N TYR A 132 -2.75 23.15 15.77
CA TYR A 132 -2.04 21.97 16.23
C TYR A 132 -0.57 22.35 16.40
N ILE A 133 -0.03 22.22 17.58
CA ILE A 133 1.31 22.68 17.96
C ILE A 133 2.08 21.48 18.48
N PHE A 134 3.27 21.26 17.93
CA PHE A 134 4.13 20.13 18.27
C PHE A 134 5.53 20.64 18.58
N ARG A 135 6.12 20.15 19.68
CA ARG A 135 7.50 20.48 20.08
C ARG A 135 8.39 19.23 19.95
N GLU A 136 9.51 19.41 19.32
CA GLU A 136 10.61 18.43 19.24
C GLU A 136 11.91 19.16 19.55
N GLU A 137 12.48 18.93 20.71
CA GLU A 137 13.61 19.69 21.26
C GLU A 137 13.32 21.20 21.24
N GLU A 138 14.07 21.99 20.44
CA GLU A 138 13.95 23.44 20.29
C GLU A 138 13.05 23.84 19.11
N ILE A 139 12.58 22.89 18.31
CA ILE A 139 11.81 23.13 17.11
C ILE A 139 10.32 22.99 17.42
N TYR A 140 9.57 23.98 17.02
CA TYR A 140 8.12 23.97 17.04
C TYR A 140 7.57 23.83 15.60
N ARG A 141 6.64 22.92 15.43
CA ARG A 141 5.88 22.76 14.18
C ARG A 141 4.43 23.08 14.48
N ILE A 142 3.93 24.09 13.81
CA ILE A 142 2.62 24.66 14.09
C ILE A 142 1.75 24.55 12.83
N ILE A 143 0.64 23.82 12.90
CA ILE A 143 -0.34 23.73 11.81
C ILE A 143 -1.53 24.59 12.19
N ILE A 144 -1.77 25.67 11.44
CA ILE A 144 -2.90 26.59 11.62
C ILE A 144 -3.70 26.67 10.32
N GLY A 145 -5.02 26.64 10.43
CA GLY A 145 -5.89 26.77 9.26
C GLY A 145 -7.37 26.59 9.55
N SER A 146 -8.05 25.88 8.66
CA SER A 146 -9.50 25.69 8.74
C SER A 146 -9.93 24.32 9.29
N SER A 147 -9.00 23.38 9.53
CA SER A 147 -9.32 21.98 9.84
C SER A 147 -9.65 21.75 11.32
N ASN A 148 -10.89 21.37 11.61
CA ASN A 148 -11.29 20.78 12.88
C ASN A 148 -10.88 19.30 12.95
N MET A 149 -10.96 18.69 14.13
CA MET A 149 -10.69 17.26 14.35
C MET A 149 -11.95 16.41 14.03
N THR A 150 -12.37 16.50 12.76
CA THR A 150 -13.46 15.71 12.19
C THR A 150 -12.97 14.96 10.95
N LEU A 151 -13.46 13.75 10.68
CA LEU A 151 -12.97 12.93 9.56
C LEU A 151 -13.00 13.67 8.23
N SER A 152 -14.08 14.39 7.95
CA SER A 152 -14.23 15.14 6.71
C SER A 152 -13.22 16.28 6.59
N ALA A 153 -12.96 17.02 7.66
CA ALA A 153 -12.00 18.13 7.66
C ALA A 153 -10.56 17.66 7.47
N ILE A 154 -10.17 16.59 8.16
CA ILE A 154 -8.78 16.11 8.08
C ILE A 154 -8.49 15.20 6.88
N THR A 155 -9.51 14.75 6.10
CA THR A 155 -9.29 13.82 4.98
C THR A 155 -9.92 14.22 3.64
N LYS A 156 -11.09 14.87 3.63
CA LYS A 156 -11.92 15.01 2.41
C LYS A 156 -12.22 16.46 2.00
N ASN A 157 -12.61 17.29 2.95
CA ASN A 157 -13.01 18.66 2.67
C ASN A 157 -11.84 19.48 2.10
N LYS A 158 -12.19 20.52 1.33
CA LYS A 158 -11.21 21.51 0.87
C LYS A 158 -10.82 22.41 2.04
N GLU A 159 -9.83 21.98 2.78
CA GLU A 159 -9.27 22.69 3.91
C GLU A 159 -7.93 23.32 3.53
N TRP A 160 -7.67 24.50 4.04
CA TRP A 160 -6.41 25.20 3.87
C TRP A 160 -5.71 25.36 5.19
N ASN A 161 -4.53 24.78 5.29
CA ASN A 161 -3.70 24.88 6.48
C ASN A 161 -2.27 25.25 6.07
N THR A 162 -1.57 25.91 6.97
CA THR A 162 -0.15 26.20 6.84
C THR A 162 0.60 25.49 7.97
N LYS A 163 1.61 24.73 7.64
CA LYS A 163 2.59 24.24 8.59
C LYS A 163 3.73 25.23 8.66
N ILE A 164 3.97 25.75 9.82
CA ILE A 164 5.06 26.67 10.17
C ILE A 164 6.08 25.87 10.95
N VAL A 165 7.34 26.05 10.63
CA VAL A 165 8.45 25.46 11.38
C VAL A 165 9.28 26.62 11.94
N SER A 166 9.45 26.65 13.24
CA SER A 166 10.08 27.75 13.97
C SER A 166 10.81 27.23 15.19
N THR A 167 11.44 28.12 15.92
CA THR A 167 12.11 27.82 17.22
C THR A 167 11.33 28.43 18.37
N GLU A 168 11.64 28.01 19.60
CA GLU A 168 11.09 28.60 20.81
C GLU A 168 11.30 30.13 20.90
N GLN A 169 12.40 30.64 20.32
CA GLN A 169 12.74 32.07 20.31
C GLN A 169 12.01 32.85 19.21
N GLY A 170 11.30 32.18 18.33
CA GLY A 170 10.56 32.86 17.24
C GLY A 170 9.34 33.61 17.76
N GLU A 171 9.18 34.89 17.38
CA GLU A 171 8.05 35.75 17.79
C GLU A 171 6.70 35.10 17.51
N LEU A 172 6.56 34.46 16.35
CA LEU A 172 5.32 33.76 15.98
C LEU A 172 5.02 32.60 16.94
N THR A 173 6.03 31.80 17.27
CA THR A 173 5.89 30.68 18.22
C THR A 173 5.48 31.18 19.59
N GLN A 174 6.15 32.22 20.09
CA GLN A 174 5.84 32.82 21.38
C GLN A 174 4.41 33.35 21.42
N SER A 175 3.97 34.06 20.38
CA SER A 175 2.61 34.59 20.28
C SER A 175 1.55 33.49 20.27
N VAL A 176 1.78 32.38 19.51
CA VAL A 176 0.84 31.25 19.46
C VAL A 176 0.77 30.50 20.79
N LEU A 177 1.91 30.31 21.44
CA LEU A 177 1.96 29.65 22.76
C LEU A 177 1.33 30.51 23.85
N GLN A 178 1.56 31.82 23.81
CA GLN A 178 0.91 32.76 24.75
C GLN A 178 -0.60 32.75 24.60
N GLU A 179 -1.13 32.83 23.36
CA GLU A 179 -2.56 32.79 23.08
C GLU A 179 -3.17 31.46 23.57
N PHE A 180 -2.47 30.33 23.31
CA PHE A 180 -2.94 29.03 23.81
C PHE A 180 -2.97 29.00 25.34
N ASP A 181 -1.94 29.50 26.00
CA ASP A 181 -1.83 29.51 27.46
C ASP A 181 -2.87 30.43 28.11
N GLU A 182 -3.18 31.58 27.51
CA GLU A 182 -4.24 32.48 27.94
C GLU A 182 -5.60 31.78 27.87
N LEU A 183 -5.93 31.17 26.73
CA LEU A 183 -7.16 30.36 26.57
C LEU A 183 -7.22 29.18 27.52
N TRP A 184 -6.08 28.52 27.76
CA TRP A 184 -5.99 27.35 28.65
C TRP A 184 -6.25 27.69 30.11
N ARG A 185 -5.84 28.89 30.55
CA ARG A 185 -5.98 29.39 31.93
C ARG A 185 -7.24 30.22 32.15
N ASP A 186 -8.00 30.49 31.09
CA ASP A 186 -9.22 31.27 31.20
C ASP A 186 -10.20 30.59 32.16
N GLU A 187 -10.96 31.38 32.92
CA GLU A 187 -11.94 30.88 33.89
C GLU A 187 -13.07 30.06 33.25
N HIS A 188 -13.34 30.27 31.96
CA HIS A 188 -14.32 29.50 31.18
C HIS A 188 -13.76 28.19 30.61
N SER A 189 -12.48 27.93 30.73
CA SER A 189 -11.83 26.68 30.28
C SER A 189 -11.88 25.61 31.40
N LEU A 190 -12.99 24.89 31.41
CA LEU A 190 -13.28 23.88 32.44
C LEU A 190 -12.49 22.60 32.17
N ALA A 191 -12.04 21.91 33.24
CA ALA A 191 -11.45 20.59 33.15
C ALA A 191 -12.48 19.53 32.76
N PHE A 192 -12.03 18.41 32.21
CA PHE A 192 -12.91 17.35 31.70
C PHE A 192 -13.96 16.90 32.71
N GLU A 193 -13.55 16.67 33.94
CA GLU A 193 -14.44 16.21 35.02
C GLU A 193 -15.52 17.20 35.39
N ASP A 194 -15.24 18.50 35.18
CA ASP A 194 -16.13 19.59 35.61
C ASP A 194 -17.25 19.85 34.58
N PHE A 195 -17.07 19.47 33.30
CA PHE A 195 -18.05 19.79 32.26
C PHE A 195 -18.77 18.59 31.65
N ILE A 196 -18.18 17.39 31.64
CA ILE A 196 -18.60 16.29 30.75
C ILE A 196 -20.05 15.84 30.97
N ASP A 197 -20.49 15.73 32.22
CA ASP A 197 -21.84 15.25 32.52
C ASP A 197 -22.94 16.24 32.10
N ALA A 198 -22.75 17.53 32.35
CA ALA A 198 -23.69 18.57 31.89
C ALA A 198 -23.69 18.65 30.37
N TYR A 199 -22.50 18.67 29.75
CA TYR A 199 -22.34 18.71 28.31
C TYR A 199 -22.98 17.52 27.59
N ARG A 200 -22.85 16.30 28.15
CA ARG A 200 -23.48 15.10 27.58
C ARG A 200 -24.99 15.19 27.51
N GLN A 201 -25.60 15.75 28.56
CA GLN A 201 -27.08 15.94 28.63
C GLN A 201 -27.52 16.94 27.55
N GLU A 202 -26.85 18.06 27.43
CA GLU A 202 -27.16 19.10 26.43
C GLU A 202 -26.93 18.56 25.01
N TYR A 203 -25.84 17.86 24.77
CA TYR A 203 -25.52 17.23 23.49
C TYR A 203 -26.62 16.24 23.04
N LEU A 204 -27.07 15.37 23.93
CA LEU A 204 -28.13 14.40 23.64
C LEU A 204 -29.45 15.10 23.30
N ASN A 205 -29.81 16.17 24.02
CA ASN A 205 -31.00 16.97 23.74
C ASN A 205 -30.90 17.60 22.33
N GLU A 206 -29.78 18.25 22.01
CA GLU A 206 -29.56 18.85 20.70
C GLU A 206 -29.54 17.78 19.57
N LYS A 207 -28.95 16.62 19.81
CA LYS A 207 -28.96 15.50 18.86
C LYS A 207 -30.39 15.02 18.56
N MET A 208 -31.23 14.91 19.57
CA MET A 208 -32.66 14.57 19.41
C MET A 208 -33.42 15.64 18.60
N ILE A 209 -33.22 16.91 18.91
CA ILE A 209 -33.86 18.04 18.19
C ILE A 209 -33.44 18.04 16.71
N ARG A 210 -32.17 17.83 16.42
CA ARG A 210 -31.65 17.73 15.05
C ARG A 210 -32.24 16.55 14.29
N LYS A 211 -32.33 15.36 14.94
CA LYS A 211 -32.92 14.15 14.35
C LYS A 211 -34.41 14.38 14.01
N GLN A 212 -35.15 15.02 14.91
CA GLN A 212 -36.58 15.38 14.66
C GLN A 212 -36.73 16.37 13.51
N LYS A 213 -35.88 17.41 13.45
CA LYS A 213 -35.86 18.37 12.33
C LYS A 213 -35.54 17.70 11.00
N GLN A 214 -34.57 16.78 10.97
CA GLN A 214 -34.21 16.03 9.75
C GLN A 214 -35.36 15.11 9.32
N GLN A 215 -36.01 14.42 10.25
CA GLN A 215 -37.17 13.58 9.96
C GLN A 215 -38.34 14.40 9.40
N ALA A 216 -38.65 15.53 9.97
CA ALA A 216 -39.70 16.44 9.49
C ALA A 216 -39.39 17.01 8.08
N VAL A 217 -38.13 17.28 7.78
CA VAL A 217 -37.71 17.72 6.43
C VAL A 217 -37.75 16.55 5.45
N SER A 218 -37.36 15.35 5.84
CA SER A 218 -37.38 14.16 4.98
C SER A 218 -38.79 13.71 4.65
N GLU A 219 -39.74 13.82 5.57
CA GLU A 219 -41.14 13.51 5.32
C GLU A 219 -41.80 14.48 4.31
N GLN A 220 -41.32 15.72 4.19
CA GLN A 220 -41.81 16.66 3.18
C GLN A 220 -41.20 16.49 1.78
N VAL A 221 -40.05 15.80 1.65
CA VAL A 221 -39.30 15.68 0.39
C VAL A 221 -39.47 14.33 -0.31
N VAL A 222 -40.10 13.35 0.36
CA VAL A 222 -40.13 11.93 -0.03
C VAL A 222 -40.89 11.62 -1.32
N GLU A 223 -41.76 12.49 -1.85
CA GLU A 223 -42.62 12.10 -2.98
C GLU A 223 -42.03 12.25 -4.37
N LEU A 224 -40.98 13.01 -4.59
CA LEU A 224 -40.49 13.31 -5.96
C LEU A 224 -39.06 12.85 -6.28
N GLU A 225 -38.17 12.66 -5.33
CA GLU A 225 -36.77 12.27 -5.58
C GLU A 225 -36.53 10.77 -5.64
N ASN A 226 -37.41 9.93 -5.12
CA ASN A 226 -37.25 8.47 -5.12
C ASN A 226 -37.45 7.78 -6.46
N TYR A 227 -37.84 8.50 -7.51
CA TYR A 227 -38.17 7.93 -8.79
C TYR A 227 -37.07 7.79 -9.83
N ARG A 228 -35.85 8.28 -9.57
CA ARG A 228 -34.73 8.08 -10.51
C ARG A 228 -33.43 7.77 -9.75
N LEU A 229 -33.20 6.47 -9.54
CA LEU A 229 -31.88 5.97 -9.23
C LEU A 229 -30.88 6.46 -10.30
N LYS A 230 -29.93 7.32 -9.88
CA LYS A 230 -28.84 7.78 -10.75
C LYS A 230 -27.69 6.78 -10.69
N PRO A 231 -27.19 6.30 -11.84
CA PRO A 231 -26.02 5.43 -11.85
C PRO A 231 -24.78 6.18 -11.36
N ASN A 232 -23.91 5.49 -10.61
CA ASN A 232 -22.61 6.01 -10.21
C ASN A 232 -21.61 6.03 -11.39
N LYS A 233 -20.43 6.61 -11.21
CA LYS A 233 -19.42 6.76 -12.27
C LYS A 233 -19.01 5.41 -12.89
N MET A 234 -18.77 4.41 -12.05
CA MET A 234 -18.43 3.05 -12.48
C MET A 234 -19.53 2.47 -13.36
N GLN A 235 -20.78 2.59 -12.92
CA GLN A 235 -21.94 2.06 -13.65
C GLN A 235 -22.14 2.75 -15.01
N VAL A 236 -21.94 4.06 -15.08
CA VAL A 236 -21.97 4.83 -16.33
C VAL A 236 -20.87 4.36 -17.29
N ALA A 237 -19.64 4.27 -16.82
CA ALA A 237 -18.50 3.83 -17.64
C ALA A 237 -18.67 2.38 -18.13
N PHE A 238 -19.12 1.48 -17.25
CA PHE A 238 -19.41 0.10 -17.60
C PHE A 238 -20.49 -0.01 -18.69
N VAL A 239 -21.63 0.67 -18.51
CA VAL A 239 -22.72 0.63 -19.49
C VAL A 239 -22.26 1.17 -20.83
N LYS A 240 -21.55 2.30 -20.85
CA LYS A 240 -20.96 2.88 -22.06
C LYS A 240 -20.08 1.86 -22.81
N ASN A 241 -19.16 1.24 -22.10
CA ASN A 241 -18.23 0.26 -22.69
C ASN A 241 -18.98 -0.95 -23.25
N VAL A 242 -20.01 -1.46 -22.56
CA VAL A 242 -20.85 -2.55 -23.09
C VAL A 242 -21.57 -2.13 -24.37
N MET A 243 -22.10 -0.91 -24.42
CA MET A 243 -22.77 -0.42 -25.64
C MET A 243 -21.78 -0.29 -26.81
N GLU A 244 -20.57 0.15 -26.58
CA GLU A 244 -19.49 0.19 -27.58
C GLU A 244 -19.08 -1.20 -28.04
N MET A 245 -18.96 -2.19 -27.16
CA MET A 245 -18.70 -3.59 -27.49
C MET A 245 -19.83 -4.18 -28.33
N ARG A 246 -21.08 -3.91 -28.00
CA ARG A 246 -22.25 -4.36 -28.78
C ARG A 246 -22.27 -3.78 -30.17
N ALA A 247 -21.89 -2.52 -30.35
CA ALA A 247 -21.74 -1.89 -31.65
C ALA A 247 -20.66 -2.58 -32.53
N GLN A 248 -19.70 -3.26 -31.90
CA GLN A 248 -18.67 -4.06 -32.56
C GLN A 248 -19.07 -5.54 -32.72
N ASN A 249 -20.33 -5.91 -32.49
CA ASN A 249 -20.86 -7.27 -32.52
C ASN A 249 -20.24 -8.23 -31.48
N ILE A 250 -19.72 -7.70 -30.38
CA ILE A 250 -19.24 -8.52 -29.26
C ILE A 250 -20.46 -8.97 -28.45
N ASP A 251 -20.57 -10.28 -28.23
CA ASP A 251 -21.72 -10.92 -27.57
C ASP A 251 -21.42 -11.40 -26.13
N LYS A 252 -20.20 -11.22 -25.63
CA LYS A 252 -19.79 -11.62 -24.29
C LYS A 252 -18.89 -10.57 -23.64
N ALA A 253 -19.07 -10.32 -22.35
CA ALA A 253 -18.15 -9.46 -21.60
C ALA A 253 -18.11 -9.78 -20.11
N LEU A 254 -17.02 -9.36 -19.45
CA LEU A 254 -16.80 -9.45 -18.02
C LEU A 254 -16.92 -8.07 -17.35
N LEU A 255 -17.57 -8.03 -16.19
CA LEU A 255 -17.49 -6.95 -15.23
C LEU A 255 -16.69 -7.43 -14.02
N LEU A 256 -15.45 -6.95 -13.89
CA LEU A 256 -14.56 -7.24 -12.78
C LEU A 256 -14.67 -6.10 -11.76
N SER A 257 -15.32 -6.37 -10.62
CA SER A 257 -15.63 -5.28 -9.70
C SER A 257 -15.63 -5.77 -8.25
N SER A 258 -14.93 -5.02 -7.39
CA SER A 258 -14.87 -5.29 -5.95
C SER A 258 -16.27 -5.44 -5.35
N THR A 259 -16.37 -6.17 -4.24
CA THR A 259 -17.63 -6.28 -3.48
C THR A 259 -18.09 -4.90 -3.02
N GLY A 260 -19.40 -4.67 -3.01
CA GLY A 260 -19.96 -3.40 -2.51
C GLY A 260 -20.04 -2.25 -3.51
N THR A 261 -19.48 -2.35 -4.70
CA THR A 261 -19.47 -1.28 -5.72
C THR A 261 -20.78 -1.11 -6.51
N GLY A 262 -21.73 -2.04 -6.34
CA GLY A 262 -23.04 -1.98 -7.00
C GLY A 262 -23.13 -2.74 -8.33
N LYS A 263 -22.46 -3.90 -8.48
CA LYS A 263 -22.52 -4.78 -9.65
C LYS A 263 -23.94 -5.10 -10.12
N SER A 264 -24.84 -5.48 -9.20
CA SER A 264 -26.24 -5.83 -9.52
C SER A 264 -27.01 -4.66 -10.11
N LEU A 265 -26.80 -3.44 -9.62
CA LEU A 265 -27.39 -2.22 -10.22
C LEU A 265 -26.74 -1.88 -11.56
N ALA A 266 -25.43 -2.10 -11.72
CA ALA A 266 -24.75 -1.90 -12.99
C ALA A 266 -25.37 -2.78 -14.10
N SER A 267 -25.60 -4.05 -13.80
CA SER A 267 -26.27 -4.96 -14.74
C SER A 267 -27.72 -4.55 -15.05
N ALA A 268 -28.47 -4.06 -14.06
CA ALA A 268 -29.82 -3.54 -14.27
C ALA A 268 -29.83 -2.30 -15.19
N PHE A 269 -28.93 -1.34 -14.97
CA PHE A 269 -28.79 -0.18 -15.85
C PHE A 269 -28.35 -0.57 -17.26
N MET A 270 -27.47 -1.56 -17.40
CA MET A 270 -27.09 -2.12 -18.69
C MET A 270 -28.30 -2.68 -19.44
N LEU A 271 -29.12 -3.51 -18.78
CA LEU A 271 -30.32 -4.06 -19.42
C LEU A 271 -31.32 -2.98 -19.86
N ARG A 272 -31.42 -1.92 -19.08
CA ARG A 272 -32.29 -0.77 -19.42
C ARG A 272 -31.80 -0.05 -20.66
N GLU A 273 -30.51 0.26 -20.76
CA GLU A 273 -29.92 0.92 -21.93
C GLU A 273 -29.94 0.03 -23.19
N MET A 274 -29.77 -1.28 -23.02
CA MET A 274 -29.89 -2.25 -24.12
C MET A 274 -31.35 -2.46 -24.61
N GLY A 275 -32.35 -1.95 -23.91
CA GLY A 275 -33.75 -2.19 -24.23
C GLY A 275 -34.15 -3.65 -24.10
N THR A 276 -33.53 -4.40 -23.21
CA THR A 276 -33.71 -5.85 -23.05
C THR A 276 -35.16 -6.18 -22.67
N ARG A 277 -35.76 -7.13 -23.38
CA ARG A 277 -37.11 -7.60 -23.09
C ARG A 277 -37.10 -8.75 -22.10
N ARG A 278 -36.30 -9.78 -22.34
CA ARG A 278 -36.20 -10.95 -21.45
C ARG A 278 -34.77 -11.15 -21.00
N ALA A 279 -34.58 -11.28 -19.70
CA ALA A 279 -33.27 -11.50 -19.09
C ALA A 279 -33.29 -12.63 -18.07
N LEU A 280 -32.21 -13.40 -18.01
CA LEU A 280 -31.94 -14.42 -17.02
C LEU A 280 -30.74 -14.02 -16.18
N PHE A 281 -30.93 -13.92 -14.85
CA PHE A 281 -29.89 -13.64 -13.88
C PHE A 281 -29.59 -14.91 -13.08
N ILE A 282 -28.39 -15.44 -13.19
CA ILE A 282 -27.95 -16.68 -12.56
C ILE A 282 -27.00 -16.40 -11.43
N VAL A 283 -27.32 -16.97 -10.27
CA VAL A 283 -26.53 -16.85 -9.04
C VAL A 283 -26.29 -18.22 -8.39
N HIS A 284 -25.33 -18.27 -7.51
CA HIS A 284 -25.04 -19.47 -6.73
C HIS A 284 -26.03 -19.70 -5.58
N ARG A 285 -26.60 -18.64 -4.99
CA ARG A 285 -27.47 -18.70 -3.78
C ARG A 285 -28.79 -17.96 -3.99
N GLU A 286 -29.89 -18.52 -3.45
CA GLU A 286 -31.25 -17.95 -3.52
C GLU A 286 -31.35 -16.55 -2.93
N GLN A 287 -30.65 -16.28 -1.79
CA GLN A 287 -30.64 -14.97 -1.15
C GLN A 287 -30.13 -13.87 -2.07
N ILE A 288 -29.07 -14.14 -2.83
CA ILE A 288 -28.55 -13.19 -3.82
C ILE A 288 -29.58 -12.94 -4.93
N ALA A 289 -30.27 -14.00 -5.38
CA ALA A 289 -31.34 -13.86 -6.37
C ALA A 289 -32.46 -12.93 -5.87
N LYS A 290 -32.94 -13.13 -4.62
CA LYS A 290 -33.94 -12.28 -3.97
C LYS A 290 -33.49 -10.82 -3.83
N GLN A 291 -32.26 -10.59 -3.38
CA GLN A 291 -31.72 -9.24 -3.25
C GLN A 291 -31.54 -8.53 -4.59
N THR A 292 -31.07 -9.26 -5.59
CA THR A 292 -30.90 -8.73 -6.95
C THR A 292 -32.25 -8.40 -7.57
N LEU A 293 -33.27 -9.27 -7.40
CA LEU A 293 -34.63 -9.00 -7.84
C LEU A 293 -35.17 -7.70 -7.20
N LYS A 294 -34.95 -7.49 -5.88
CA LYS A 294 -35.33 -6.22 -5.22
C LYS A 294 -34.61 -5.02 -5.85
N SER A 295 -33.34 -5.15 -6.16
CA SER A 295 -32.54 -4.10 -6.80
C SER A 295 -33.07 -3.76 -8.20
N TYR A 296 -33.45 -4.76 -8.97
CA TYR A 296 -34.02 -4.59 -10.30
C TYR A 296 -35.39 -3.91 -10.27
N LYS A 297 -36.26 -4.28 -9.30
CA LYS A 297 -37.52 -3.59 -9.05
C LYS A 297 -37.34 -2.09 -8.79
N ARG A 298 -36.25 -1.69 -8.15
CA ARG A 298 -35.91 -0.26 -7.94
C ARG A 298 -35.55 0.48 -9.23
N VAL A 299 -35.01 -0.22 -10.25
CA VAL A 299 -34.60 0.37 -11.55
C VAL A 299 -35.73 0.40 -12.56
N PHE A 300 -36.56 -0.68 -12.63
CA PHE A 300 -37.58 -0.88 -13.65
C PHE A 300 -39.01 -0.68 -13.11
N GLY A 301 -39.22 -0.68 -11.82
CA GLY A 301 -40.55 -0.57 -11.20
C GLY A 301 -41.49 -1.69 -11.63
N SER A 302 -42.74 -1.33 -12.00
CA SER A 302 -43.75 -2.23 -12.52
C SER A 302 -43.69 -2.43 -14.04
N SER A 303 -42.70 -1.84 -14.72
CA SER A 303 -42.58 -1.94 -16.19
C SER A 303 -42.12 -3.32 -16.70
N ARG A 304 -41.82 -4.22 -15.79
CA ARG A 304 -41.35 -5.59 -16.05
C ARG A 304 -42.02 -6.58 -15.12
N THR A 305 -42.15 -7.83 -15.57
CA THR A 305 -42.53 -8.96 -14.72
C THR A 305 -41.30 -9.69 -14.22
N TYR A 306 -41.31 -10.10 -12.93
CA TYR A 306 -40.18 -10.70 -12.25
C TYR A 306 -40.53 -12.04 -11.66
N GLY A 307 -39.66 -13.02 -11.76
CA GLY A 307 -39.81 -14.32 -11.14
C GLY A 307 -38.53 -14.84 -10.47
N LEU A 308 -38.73 -15.66 -9.48
CA LEU A 308 -37.68 -16.38 -8.78
C LEU A 308 -37.75 -17.87 -9.06
N LEU A 309 -36.59 -18.46 -9.45
CA LEU A 309 -36.42 -19.89 -9.66
C LEU A 309 -35.35 -20.43 -8.71
N SER A 310 -35.80 -21.08 -7.65
CA SER A 310 -34.94 -21.64 -6.60
C SER A 310 -35.46 -22.98 -6.13
N GLY A 311 -34.84 -23.57 -5.10
CA GLY A 311 -35.36 -24.77 -4.44
C GLY A 311 -36.80 -24.59 -3.89
N ASN A 312 -37.11 -23.37 -3.46
CA ASN A 312 -38.36 -23.02 -2.76
C ASN A 312 -39.36 -22.21 -3.64
N SER A 313 -38.98 -21.75 -4.81
CA SER A 313 -39.85 -20.94 -5.70
C SER A 313 -39.67 -21.33 -7.15
N ARG A 314 -40.79 -21.45 -7.87
CA ARG A 314 -40.82 -21.81 -9.31
C ARG A 314 -41.72 -20.85 -10.08
N GLU A 315 -41.29 -19.62 -10.25
CA GLU A 315 -42.00 -18.60 -11.03
C GLU A 315 -41.45 -18.56 -12.46
N LEU A 316 -42.08 -19.26 -13.36
CA LEU A 316 -41.70 -19.36 -14.77
C LEU A 316 -42.56 -18.40 -15.62
N GLY A 317 -42.12 -18.09 -16.83
CA GLY A 317 -42.92 -17.30 -17.80
C GLY A 317 -42.86 -15.78 -17.61
N VAL A 318 -41.91 -15.28 -16.84
CA VAL A 318 -41.69 -13.86 -16.61
C VAL A 318 -40.65 -13.27 -17.58
N GLU A 319 -40.59 -11.93 -17.66
CA GLU A 319 -39.59 -11.23 -18.46
C GLU A 319 -38.20 -11.28 -17.86
N PHE A 320 -38.10 -11.04 -16.55
CA PHE A 320 -36.84 -11.07 -15.82
C PHE A 320 -36.84 -12.20 -14.78
N LEU A 321 -36.07 -13.24 -15.07
CA LEU A 321 -35.99 -14.44 -14.26
C LEU A 321 -34.68 -14.44 -13.43
N PHE A 322 -34.79 -14.58 -12.13
CA PHE A 322 -33.69 -14.74 -11.21
C PHE A 322 -33.61 -16.19 -10.76
N ALA A 323 -32.56 -16.88 -11.14
CA ALA A 323 -32.46 -18.32 -10.97
C ALA A 323 -31.18 -18.71 -10.19
N THR A 324 -31.30 -19.75 -9.36
CA THR A 324 -30.11 -20.42 -8.85
C THR A 324 -29.52 -21.32 -9.93
N MET A 325 -28.17 -21.40 -9.96
CA MET A 325 -27.44 -22.23 -10.89
C MET A 325 -27.86 -23.70 -10.80
N GLN A 326 -28.08 -24.23 -9.57
CA GLN A 326 -28.52 -25.61 -9.35
C GLN A 326 -29.88 -25.92 -9.99
N MET A 327 -30.81 -24.98 -9.96
CA MET A 327 -32.10 -25.17 -10.59
C MET A 327 -32.01 -25.06 -12.12
N MET A 328 -31.33 -24.01 -12.63
CA MET A 328 -31.24 -23.80 -14.07
C MET A 328 -30.40 -24.88 -14.78
N SER A 329 -29.48 -25.56 -14.07
CA SER A 329 -28.67 -26.66 -14.61
C SER A 329 -29.46 -27.96 -14.85
N LYS A 330 -30.67 -28.10 -14.28
CA LYS A 330 -31.54 -29.26 -14.47
C LYS A 330 -32.18 -29.24 -15.88
N GLU A 331 -32.10 -30.36 -16.58
CA GLU A 331 -32.64 -30.47 -17.93
C GLU A 331 -34.17 -30.25 -17.99
N GLU A 332 -34.88 -30.75 -16.98
CA GLU A 332 -36.32 -30.55 -16.85
C GLU A 332 -36.71 -29.07 -16.81
N ILE A 333 -35.89 -28.23 -16.19
CA ILE A 333 -36.15 -26.79 -16.08
C ILE A 333 -35.73 -26.07 -17.35
N ARG A 334 -34.54 -26.38 -17.90
CA ARG A 334 -34.07 -25.75 -19.13
C ARG A 334 -34.98 -26.00 -20.31
N SER A 335 -35.57 -27.22 -20.40
CA SER A 335 -36.47 -27.58 -21.51
C SER A 335 -37.78 -26.78 -21.58
N HIS A 336 -38.11 -26.01 -20.53
CA HIS A 336 -39.22 -25.06 -20.56
C HIS A 336 -38.93 -23.80 -21.41
N TYR A 337 -37.64 -23.56 -21.74
CA TYR A 337 -37.21 -22.41 -22.50
C TYR A 337 -36.54 -22.86 -23.80
N SER A 338 -36.74 -22.11 -24.87
CA SER A 338 -35.93 -22.28 -26.09
C SER A 338 -34.52 -21.66 -25.86
N PRO A 339 -33.51 -22.11 -26.60
CA PRO A 339 -32.16 -21.58 -26.46
C PRO A 339 -32.07 -20.05 -26.62
N GLU A 340 -32.95 -19.43 -27.38
CA GLU A 340 -32.94 -17.99 -27.70
C GLU A 340 -33.98 -17.18 -26.89
N ASP A 341 -34.60 -17.77 -25.89
CA ASP A 341 -35.69 -17.14 -25.12
C ASP A 341 -35.23 -15.91 -24.30
N PHE A 342 -33.99 -15.82 -23.96
CA PHE A 342 -33.43 -14.70 -23.23
C PHE A 342 -32.55 -13.85 -24.12
N ASP A 343 -32.79 -12.53 -24.15
CA ASP A 343 -31.94 -11.59 -24.88
C ASP A 343 -30.55 -11.46 -24.22
N VAL A 344 -30.52 -11.44 -22.86
CA VAL A 344 -29.31 -11.30 -22.06
C VAL A 344 -29.32 -12.32 -20.94
N ILE A 345 -28.19 -12.98 -20.73
CA ILE A 345 -27.93 -13.83 -19.56
C ILE A 345 -26.78 -13.28 -18.76
N ILE A 346 -26.98 -13.14 -17.44
CA ILE A 346 -26.01 -12.60 -16.51
C ILE A 346 -25.61 -13.69 -15.53
N LEU A 347 -24.30 -13.92 -15.41
CA LEU A 347 -23.70 -14.88 -14.48
C LEU A 347 -23.00 -14.11 -13.36
N ASP A 348 -23.56 -14.11 -12.17
CA ASP A 348 -22.92 -13.52 -11.00
C ASP A 348 -21.97 -14.53 -10.34
N GLU A 349 -20.90 -14.02 -9.72
CA GLU A 349 -19.77 -14.81 -9.23
C GLU A 349 -19.23 -15.81 -10.25
N CYS A 350 -19.05 -15.32 -11.48
CA CYS A 350 -18.69 -16.14 -12.64
C CYS A 350 -17.32 -16.81 -12.55
N HIS A 351 -16.53 -16.57 -11.48
CA HIS A 351 -15.31 -17.34 -11.21
C HIS A 351 -15.57 -18.85 -10.99
N HIS A 352 -16.83 -19.23 -10.77
CA HIS A 352 -17.26 -20.64 -10.73
C HIS A 352 -17.73 -21.19 -12.09
N VAL A 353 -17.70 -20.39 -13.15
CA VAL A 353 -18.31 -20.74 -14.45
C VAL A 353 -17.70 -21.97 -15.12
N GLY A 354 -16.49 -22.36 -14.75
CA GLY A 354 -15.88 -23.62 -15.19
C GLY A 354 -16.52 -24.89 -14.64
N ALA A 355 -17.37 -24.79 -13.61
CA ALA A 355 -18.10 -25.95 -13.09
C ALA A 355 -19.09 -26.51 -14.12
N GLU A 356 -19.27 -27.81 -14.13
CA GLU A 356 -20.11 -28.54 -15.09
C GLU A 356 -21.54 -27.97 -15.19
N SER A 357 -22.09 -27.51 -14.08
CA SER A 357 -23.44 -26.92 -14.03
C SER A 357 -23.57 -25.64 -14.85
N TYR A 358 -22.57 -24.75 -14.77
CA TYR A 358 -22.52 -23.52 -15.58
C TYR A 358 -22.27 -23.82 -17.05
N GLN A 359 -21.42 -24.79 -17.35
CA GLN A 359 -21.13 -25.22 -18.72
C GLN A 359 -22.37 -25.77 -19.40
N LYS A 360 -23.19 -26.57 -18.69
CA LYS A 360 -24.47 -27.06 -19.20
C LYS A 360 -25.43 -25.93 -19.58
N ILE A 361 -25.46 -24.85 -18.82
CA ILE A 361 -26.28 -23.68 -19.07
C ILE A 361 -25.76 -22.92 -20.30
N MET A 362 -24.47 -22.66 -20.36
CA MET A 362 -23.85 -21.90 -21.46
C MET A 362 -23.91 -22.65 -22.81
N GLN A 363 -23.85 -23.98 -22.79
CA GLN A 363 -23.99 -24.79 -23.98
C GLN A 363 -25.44 -24.79 -24.52
N TYR A 364 -26.42 -24.70 -23.64
CA TYR A 364 -27.81 -24.74 -24.00
C TYR A 364 -28.34 -23.42 -24.55
N PHE A 365 -28.13 -22.33 -23.82
CA PHE A 365 -28.67 -21.02 -24.17
C PHE A 365 -27.81 -20.27 -25.18
N LYS A 366 -28.46 -19.50 -26.07
CA LYS A 366 -27.85 -18.65 -27.10
C LYS A 366 -28.40 -17.22 -27.01
N PRO A 367 -28.15 -16.49 -25.92
CA PRO A 367 -28.62 -15.12 -25.80
C PRO A 367 -27.87 -14.19 -26.78
N LYS A 368 -28.39 -12.99 -26.98
CA LYS A 368 -27.72 -11.94 -27.74
C LYS A 368 -26.49 -11.37 -27.01
N PHE A 369 -26.45 -11.54 -25.69
CA PHE A 369 -25.33 -11.07 -24.89
C PHE A 369 -25.17 -11.86 -23.57
N TRP A 370 -23.96 -12.27 -23.28
CA TRP A 370 -23.55 -12.83 -21.98
C TRP A 370 -22.80 -11.82 -21.17
N LEU A 371 -23.17 -11.60 -19.90
CA LEU A 371 -22.43 -10.83 -18.93
C LEU A 371 -21.95 -11.73 -17.80
N GLY A 372 -20.64 -11.81 -17.61
CA GLY A 372 -20.03 -12.38 -16.41
C GLY A 372 -19.69 -11.28 -15.41
N MET A 373 -20.00 -11.48 -14.13
CA MET A 373 -19.65 -10.55 -13.05
C MET A 373 -18.90 -11.29 -11.95
N THR A 374 -17.78 -10.74 -11.48
CA THR A 374 -17.05 -11.27 -10.33
C THR A 374 -16.18 -10.21 -9.67
N ALA A 375 -15.91 -10.39 -8.37
CA ALA A 375 -14.91 -9.61 -7.64
C ALA A 375 -13.52 -10.26 -7.71
N SER A 376 -13.43 -11.56 -7.96
CA SER A 376 -12.23 -12.39 -7.85
C SER A 376 -11.99 -13.20 -9.12
N PRO A 377 -11.49 -12.58 -10.20
CA PRO A 377 -11.24 -13.28 -11.45
C PRO A 377 -10.08 -14.27 -11.40
N ASP A 378 -9.16 -14.10 -10.45
CA ASP A 378 -7.88 -14.79 -10.40
C ASP A 378 -7.98 -16.10 -9.58
N THR A 379 -8.92 -16.97 -9.95
CA THR A 379 -9.00 -18.32 -9.38
C THR A 379 -8.18 -19.28 -10.24
N ASN A 380 -7.29 -20.04 -9.63
CA ASN A 380 -6.39 -20.97 -10.34
C ASN A 380 -7.11 -22.18 -10.97
N GLN A 381 -8.45 -22.27 -10.84
CA GLN A 381 -9.20 -23.43 -11.28
C GLN A 381 -9.64 -23.35 -12.76
N TYR A 382 -10.07 -22.18 -13.21
CA TYR A 382 -10.65 -22.03 -14.56
C TYR A 382 -10.25 -20.69 -15.18
N ASP A 383 -10.02 -20.71 -16.50
CA ASP A 383 -9.79 -19.50 -17.28
C ASP A 383 -11.13 -18.84 -17.65
N ILE A 384 -11.64 -17.99 -16.77
CA ILE A 384 -12.87 -17.25 -17.02
C ILE A 384 -12.74 -16.25 -18.17
N TYR A 385 -11.54 -15.76 -18.43
CA TYR A 385 -11.32 -14.76 -19.48
C TYR A 385 -11.55 -15.38 -20.86
N SER A 386 -11.08 -16.61 -21.09
CA SER A 386 -11.32 -17.31 -22.38
C SER A 386 -12.80 -17.63 -22.61
N ILE A 387 -13.56 -17.93 -21.54
CA ILE A 387 -15.00 -18.19 -21.63
C ILE A 387 -15.78 -16.95 -22.14
N PHE A 388 -15.29 -15.74 -21.79
CA PHE A 388 -15.83 -14.46 -22.21
C PHE A 388 -15.01 -13.81 -23.33
N ASP A 389 -14.26 -14.60 -24.12
CA ASP A 389 -13.48 -14.17 -25.28
C ASP A 389 -12.52 -13.00 -24.95
N HIS A 390 -12.01 -12.95 -23.68
CA HIS A 390 -11.13 -11.91 -23.10
C HIS A 390 -11.71 -10.49 -23.13
N HIS A 391 -13.02 -10.34 -23.32
CA HIS A 391 -13.66 -9.02 -23.31
C HIS A 391 -13.97 -8.57 -21.89
N ILE A 392 -13.26 -7.56 -21.41
CA ILE A 392 -13.50 -6.91 -20.11
C ILE A 392 -14.21 -5.57 -20.37
N ALA A 393 -15.48 -5.51 -20.01
CA ALA A 393 -16.26 -4.28 -20.13
C ALA A 393 -15.84 -3.21 -19.12
N TYR A 394 -15.53 -3.64 -17.91
CA TYR A 394 -14.98 -2.73 -16.88
C TYR A 394 -14.27 -3.51 -15.79
N GLU A 395 -13.20 -2.93 -15.25
CA GLU A 395 -12.46 -3.45 -14.09
C GLU A 395 -12.30 -2.36 -13.05
N ILE A 396 -12.73 -2.61 -11.80
CA ILE A 396 -12.51 -1.74 -10.67
C ILE A 396 -12.11 -2.55 -9.45
N ARG A 397 -10.94 -2.25 -8.91
CA ARG A 397 -10.39 -2.89 -7.72
C ARG A 397 -10.63 -2.04 -6.47
N LEU A 398 -10.32 -2.60 -5.28
CA LEU A 398 -10.59 -1.98 -3.98
C LEU A 398 -10.09 -0.52 -3.90
N GLN A 399 -8.84 -0.27 -4.24
CA GLN A 399 -8.26 1.07 -4.15
C GLN A 399 -8.99 2.08 -5.04
N GLN A 400 -9.22 1.74 -6.30
CA GLN A 400 -9.96 2.60 -7.22
C GLN A 400 -11.40 2.82 -6.76
N ALA A 401 -12.04 1.79 -6.17
CA ALA A 401 -13.39 1.90 -5.63
C ALA A 401 -13.44 2.85 -4.41
N LEU A 402 -12.39 2.87 -3.58
CA LEU A 402 -12.23 3.84 -2.50
C LEU A 402 -11.94 5.24 -3.04
N GLU A 403 -11.09 5.36 -4.06
CA GLU A 403 -10.77 6.61 -4.75
C GLU A 403 -12.00 7.26 -5.39
N GLU A 404 -12.88 6.47 -5.96
CA GLU A 404 -14.13 6.93 -6.55
C GLU A 404 -15.27 7.10 -5.53
N ASP A 405 -14.97 6.95 -4.22
CA ASP A 405 -15.95 7.05 -3.13
C ASP A 405 -17.15 6.10 -3.32
N LEU A 406 -16.92 4.90 -3.84
CA LEU A 406 -17.97 3.89 -4.03
C LEU A 406 -18.18 3.02 -2.79
N LEU A 407 -17.17 2.95 -1.92
CA LEU A 407 -17.14 2.16 -0.71
C LEU A 407 -17.14 3.03 0.54
N CYS A 408 -17.59 2.46 1.65
CA CYS A 408 -17.44 3.06 2.98
C CYS A 408 -15.95 3.12 3.34
N PRO A 409 -15.42 4.23 3.84
CA PRO A 409 -14.07 4.31 4.36
C PRO A 409 -13.84 3.29 5.48
N PHE A 410 -12.59 2.89 5.67
CA PHE A 410 -12.22 2.02 6.78
C PHE A 410 -10.96 2.51 7.49
N HIS A 411 -10.88 2.17 8.78
CA HIS A 411 -9.68 2.34 9.59
C HIS A 411 -9.19 0.95 9.98
N TYR A 412 -8.05 0.56 9.39
CA TYR A 412 -7.42 -0.73 9.65
C TYR A 412 -6.33 -0.57 10.72
N PHE A 413 -6.40 -1.42 11.73
CA PHE A 413 -5.44 -1.49 12.81
C PHE A 413 -4.86 -2.91 12.88
N GLY A 414 -3.59 -3.04 12.49
CA GLY A 414 -2.80 -4.23 12.71
C GLY A 414 -2.27 -4.23 14.13
N ILE A 415 -2.80 -5.11 14.96
CA ILE A 415 -2.56 -5.18 16.40
C ILE A 415 -1.78 -6.44 16.70
N THR A 416 -0.76 -6.33 17.54
CA THR A 416 -0.02 -7.49 18.04
C THR A 416 -0.95 -8.43 18.80
N ASP A 417 -1.04 -9.69 18.39
CA ASP A 417 -1.77 -10.70 19.16
C ASP A 417 -1.04 -11.02 20.46
N LEU A 418 -1.79 -11.36 21.50
CA LEU A 418 -1.28 -11.55 22.85
C LEU A 418 -0.30 -12.72 22.94
N GLU A 419 0.85 -12.52 23.57
CA GLU A 419 1.80 -13.58 23.92
C GLU A 419 1.37 -14.23 25.25
N ILE A 420 1.19 -15.55 25.23
CA ILE A 420 0.82 -16.31 26.41
C ILE A 420 1.97 -17.22 26.80
N ASN A 421 2.50 -17.04 28.02
CA ASN A 421 3.63 -17.78 28.56
C ASN A 421 4.92 -17.69 27.71
N GLY A 422 5.13 -16.55 27.01
CA GLY A 422 6.26 -16.36 26.11
C GLY A 422 6.13 -17.10 24.77
N GLU A 423 4.97 -17.72 24.50
CA GLU A 423 4.68 -18.35 23.22
C GLU A 423 3.87 -17.37 22.35
N VAL A 424 4.38 -17.10 21.15
CA VAL A 424 3.71 -16.32 20.10
C VAL A 424 2.94 -17.27 19.20
N PHE A 425 1.76 -16.87 18.74
CA PHE A 425 1.02 -17.66 17.75
C PHE A 425 1.78 -17.73 16.43
N ASP A 426 2.04 -18.94 15.94
CA ASP A 426 2.73 -19.23 14.66
C ASP A 426 1.98 -20.26 13.81
N ASP A 427 2.49 -20.49 12.58
CA ASP A 427 1.88 -21.43 11.61
C ASP A 427 1.97 -22.90 12.02
N ASN A 428 2.82 -23.27 12.98
CA ASN A 428 3.13 -24.66 13.35
C ASN A 428 2.38 -25.16 14.59
N ALA A 429 1.44 -24.39 15.05
CA ALA A 429 0.81 -24.56 16.35
C ALA A 429 -0.18 -25.73 16.40
N GLY A 430 0.22 -26.77 17.10
CA GLY A 430 -0.63 -27.92 17.46
C GLY A 430 -1.61 -27.66 18.61
N VAL A 431 -2.07 -28.74 19.28
CA VAL A 431 -3.11 -28.71 20.34
C VAL A 431 -2.81 -27.74 21.51
N LYS A 432 -1.54 -27.47 21.83
CA LYS A 432 -1.17 -26.49 22.87
C LYS A 432 -1.65 -25.06 22.54
N ASN A 433 -1.63 -24.67 21.26
CA ASN A 433 -2.08 -23.36 20.83
C ASN A 433 -3.59 -23.20 20.88
N PHE A 434 -4.38 -24.26 20.80
CA PHE A 434 -5.83 -24.13 20.92
C PHE A 434 -6.25 -23.55 22.29
N LEU A 435 -5.66 -24.03 23.39
CA LEU A 435 -5.95 -23.51 24.73
C LEU A 435 -5.54 -22.02 24.87
N ASN A 436 -4.46 -21.63 24.23
CA ASN A 436 -4.02 -20.23 24.19
C ASN A 436 -4.98 -19.36 23.37
N LEU A 437 -5.46 -19.86 22.22
CA LEU A 437 -6.41 -19.16 21.35
C LEU A 437 -7.74 -18.81 22.05
N ILE A 438 -8.17 -19.66 23.00
CA ILE A 438 -9.41 -19.48 23.76
C ILE A 438 -9.18 -19.04 25.21
N SER A 439 -7.98 -18.57 25.55
CA SER A 439 -7.66 -18.13 26.92
C SER A 439 -8.47 -16.89 27.32
N ASP A 440 -8.82 -16.79 28.62
CA ASP A 440 -9.56 -15.62 29.13
C ASP A 440 -8.78 -14.33 28.93
N ALA A 441 -7.47 -14.35 29.12
CA ALA A 441 -6.61 -13.18 28.90
C ALA A 441 -6.69 -12.68 27.45
N ARG A 442 -6.72 -13.59 26.45
CA ARG A 442 -6.87 -13.20 25.04
C ARG A 442 -8.27 -12.67 24.74
N VAL A 443 -9.29 -13.29 25.31
CA VAL A 443 -10.69 -12.81 25.17
C VAL A 443 -10.82 -11.39 25.69
N ASP A 444 -10.35 -11.13 26.92
CA ASP A 444 -10.37 -9.79 27.53
C ASP A 444 -9.59 -8.79 26.70
N TYR A 445 -8.41 -9.16 26.22
CA TYR A 445 -7.59 -8.33 25.36
C TYR A 445 -8.29 -7.96 24.03
N VAL A 446 -8.94 -8.92 23.36
CA VAL A 446 -9.70 -8.66 22.12
C VAL A 446 -10.87 -7.72 22.37
N ILE A 447 -11.61 -7.93 23.46
CA ILE A 447 -12.74 -7.08 23.85
C ILE A 447 -12.27 -5.67 24.18
N ASP A 448 -11.19 -5.53 24.94
CA ASP A 448 -10.62 -4.22 25.28
C ASP A 448 -10.17 -3.45 24.03
N LYS A 449 -9.52 -4.13 23.08
CA LYS A 449 -9.14 -3.52 21.80
C LYS A 449 -10.37 -3.15 20.96
N ALA A 450 -11.39 -4.02 20.88
CA ALA A 450 -12.63 -3.74 20.18
C ALA A 450 -13.34 -2.48 20.73
N ASN A 451 -13.38 -2.34 22.05
CA ASN A 451 -13.93 -1.16 22.73
C ASN A 451 -13.06 0.10 22.53
N TYR A 452 -11.74 -0.05 22.63
CA TYR A 452 -10.82 1.07 22.48
C TYR A 452 -10.91 1.70 21.08
N TYR A 453 -10.79 0.91 20.01
CA TYR A 453 -10.88 1.43 18.64
C TYR A 453 -12.32 1.77 18.24
N GLY A 454 -13.30 1.11 18.83
CA GLY A 454 -14.73 1.38 18.68
C GLY A 454 -15.28 1.06 17.29
N PHE A 455 -16.36 1.75 16.95
CA PHE A 455 -17.12 1.53 15.72
C PHE A 455 -17.85 2.81 15.31
N SER A 456 -18.35 2.90 14.09
CA SER A 456 -19.20 3.99 13.60
C SER A 456 -20.68 3.66 13.84
N GLY A 457 -21.47 4.68 14.15
CA GLY A 457 -22.91 4.53 14.46
C GLY A 457 -23.21 4.33 15.94
N ASP A 458 -24.47 4.06 16.26
CA ASP A 458 -24.97 4.08 17.64
C ASP A 458 -24.68 2.77 18.40
N ARG A 459 -24.48 1.63 17.72
CA ARG A 459 -24.13 0.35 18.33
C ARG A 459 -23.18 -0.47 17.44
N VAL A 460 -22.51 -1.43 18.04
CA VAL A 460 -21.67 -2.36 17.30
C VAL A 460 -22.52 -3.36 16.51
N LYS A 461 -22.12 -3.60 15.24
CA LYS A 461 -22.61 -4.67 14.38
C LYS A 461 -21.36 -5.32 13.79
N GLY A 462 -20.86 -6.34 14.51
CA GLY A 462 -19.51 -6.84 14.26
C GLY A 462 -19.46 -8.23 13.62
N LEU A 463 -18.40 -8.48 12.84
CA LEU A 463 -18.01 -9.82 12.39
C LEU A 463 -16.65 -10.19 12.98
N ILE A 464 -16.53 -11.42 13.50
CA ILE A 464 -15.27 -11.97 14.02
C ILE A 464 -14.89 -13.22 13.19
N PHE A 465 -13.77 -13.16 12.52
CA PHE A 465 -13.25 -14.24 11.69
C PHE A 465 -12.26 -15.09 12.48
N CYS A 466 -12.59 -16.38 12.64
CA CYS A 466 -11.76 -17.37 13.32
C CYS A 466 -11.15 -18.38 12.34
N SER A 467 -10.10 -19.06 12.78
CA SER A 467 -9.43 -20.12 12.00
C SER A 467 -10.17 -21.45 12.06
N ARG A 468 -10.86 -21.74 13.18
CA ARG A 468 -11.44 -23.03 13.49
C ARG A 468 -12.86 -22.90 14.07
N LYS A 469 -13.70 -23.92 13.82
CA LYS A 469 -15.09 -23.95 14.31
C LYS A 469 -15.18 -24.10 15.84
N ASP A 470 -14.31 -24.89 16.42
CA ASP A 470 -14.19 -25.08 17.86
C ASP A 470 -13.72 -23.81 18.56
N GLU A 471 -12.74 -23.11 17.99
CA GLU A 471 -12.31 -21.79 18.46
C GLU A 471 -13.49 -20.79 18.47
N ALA A 472 -14.20 -20.68 17.36
CA ALA A 472 -15.33 -19.74 17.22
C ALA A 472 -16.43 -20.00 18.29
N LYS A 473 -16.75 -21.27 18.57
CA LYS A 473 -17.75 -21.65 19.59
C LYS A 473 -17.32 -21.29 21.00
N GLU A 474 -16.10 -21.61 21.38
CA GLU A 474 -15.59 -21.31 22.72
C GLU A 474 -15.41 -19.80 22.94
N LEU A 475 -14.91 -19.07 21.93
CA LEU A 475 -14.80 -17.61 22.01
C LEU A 475 -16.18 -16.94 22.14
N SER A 476 -17.17 -17.34 21.32
CA SER A 476 -18.53 -16.81 21.40
C SER A 476 -19.14 -17.02 22.80
N LYS A 477 -18.97 -18.22 23.37
CA LYS A 477 -19.41 -18.50 24.73
C LYS A 477 -18.78 -17.54 25.75
N LYS A 478 -17.46 -17.37 25.70
CA LYS A 478 -16.72 -16.50 26.62
C LYS A 478 -17.05 -15.01 26.45
N PHE A 479 -17.35 -14.57 25.23
CA PHE A 479 -17.86 -13.22 24.97
C PHE A 479 -19.23 -13.00 25.59
N ASN A 480 -20.14 -14.01 25.50
CA ASN A 480 -21.44 -13.96 26.12
C ASN A 480 -21.34 -13.93 27.65
N GLU A 481 -20.40 -14.67 28.24
CA GLU A 481 -20.11 -14.63 29.70
C GLU A 481 -19.65 -13.23 30.16
N ARG A 482 -19.14 -12.39 29.25
CA ARG A 482 -18.73 -10.99 29.51
C ARG A 482 -19.78 -9.95 29.15
N GLY A 483 -21.02 -10.42 28.88
CA GLY A 483 -22.18 -9.56 28.63
C GLY A 483 -22.34 -9.09 27.18
N LEU A 484 -21.51 -9.58 26.24
CA LEU A 484 -21.73 -9.36 24.83
C LEU A 484 -22.71 -10.40 24.27
N ARG A 485 -23.49 -10.03 23.27
CA ARG A 485 -24.47 -10.90 22.63
C ARG A 485 -23.92 -11.43 21.32
N THR A 486 -23.54 -12.69 21.30
CA THR A 486 -22.85 -13.27 20.14
C THR A 486 -23.42 -14.63 19.73
N GLU A 487 -23.33 -14.92 18.44
CA GLU A 487 -23.67 -16.22 17.83
C GLU A 487 -22.56 -16.69 16.89
N VAL A 488 -22.52 -18.01 16.65
CA VAL A 488 -21.57 -18.62 15.70
C VAL A 488 -22.31 -19.09 14.46
N LEU A 489 -21.76 -18.73 13.29
CA LEU A 489 -22.21 -19.28 12.01
C LEU A 489 -21.06 -20.01 11.31
N THR A 490 -21.34 -21.21 10.82
CA THR A 490 -20.43 -22.09 10.11
C THR A 490 -20.99 -22.56 8.77
N GLY A 491 -20.19 -23.24 7.97
CA GLY A 491 -20.63 -23.83 6.69
C GLY A 491 -21.76 -24.86 6.81
N GLU A 492 -21.96 -25.42 8.00
CA GLU A 492 -22.96 -26.47 8.30
C GLU A 492 -24.34 -25.92 8.62
N ASP A 493 -24.46 -24.61 8.92
CA ASP A 493 -25.72 -23.98 9.28
C ASP A 493 -26.66 -23.81 8.10
N THR A 494 -27.97 -24.04 8.35
CA THR A 494 -29.00 -23.87 7.33
C THR A 494 -29.17 -22.41 6.91
N GLN A 495 -29.76 -22.19 5.75
CA GLN A 495 -29.99 -20.84 5.24
C GLN A 495 -30.93 -20.04 6.15
N GLU A 496 -31.99 -20.67 6.67
CA GLU A 496 -32.94 -20.03 7.58
C GLU A 496 -32.27 -19.56 8.88
N ARG A 497 -31.36 -20.39 9.44
CA ARG A 497 -30.58 -19.99 10.63
C ARG A 497 -29.67 -18.78 10.33
N ARG A 498 -29.00 -18.78 9.18
CA ARG A 498 -28.14 -17.65 8.78
C ARG A 498 -28.94 -16.36 8.65
N GLU A 499 -30.11 -16.41 8.01
CA GLU A 499 -30.98 -15.25 7.84
C GLU A 499 -31.52 -14.75 9.19
N SER A 500 -31.90 -15.64 10.07
CA SER A 500 -32.35 -15.31 11.44
C SER A 500 -31.26 -14.63 12.26
N VAL A 501 -30.03 -15.17 12.25
CA VAL A 501 -28.91 -14.61 13.01
C VAL A 501 -28.48 -13.25 12.43
N ILE A 502 -28.49 -13.09 11.10
CA ILE A 502 -28.19 -11.80 10.45
C ILE A 502 -29.28 -10.77 10.79
N ALA A 503 -30.55 -11.14 10.76
CA ALA A 503 -31.65 -10.25 11.13
C ALA A 503 -31.52 -9.74 12.58
N ARG A 504 -31.11 -10.60 13.51
CA ARG A 504 -30.83 -10.23 14.90
C ARG A 504 -29.61 -9.27 15.03
N LEU A 505 -28.57 -9.43 14.21
CA LEU A 505 -27.43 -8.51 14.20
C LEU A 505 -27.83 -7.14 13.64
N THR A 506 -28.69 -7.09 12.63
CA THR A 506 -29.06 -5.85 11.92
C THR A 506 -30.26 -5.13 12.53
N ASN A 507 -31.01 -5.77 13.44
CA ASN A 507 -32.13 -5.15 14.11
C ASN A 507 -31.68 -4.00 15.02
N ASP A 508 -32.26 -2.82 14.85
CA ASP A 508 -31.98 -1.62 15.64
C ASP A 508 -33.02 -1.38 16.77
N GLU A 509 -34.06 -2.19 16.85
CA GLU A 509 -35.00 -2.15 17.95
C GLU A 509 -34.40 -2.83 19.20
N ASP A 510 -34.37 -2.14 20.33
CA ASP A 510 -33.86 -2.68 21.58
C ASP A 510 -34.65 -3.92 21.98
N GLY A 511 -33.99 -5.06 22.12
CA GLY A 511 -34.57 -6.32 22.50
C GLY A 511 -33.56 -7.35 22.95
N GLU A 512 -33.98 -8.31 23.76
CA GLU A 512 -33.10 -9.40 24.23
C GLU A 512 -32.49 -10.25 23.12
N ASP A 513 -33.10 -10.26 21.94
CA ASP A 513 -32.66 -11.03 20.77
C ASP A 513 -31.60 -10.33 19.91
N GLN A 514 -31.19 -9.12 20.23
CA GLN A 514 -30.21 -8.34 19.46
C GLN A 514 -28.81 -8.92 19.62
N LEU A 515 -28.03 -8.96 18.54
CA LEU A 515 -26.62 -9.41 18.55
C LEU A 515 -25.66 -8.26 18.35
N ASP A 516 -24.50 -8.36 19.00
CA ASP A 516 -23.39 -7.45 18.87
C ASP A 516 -22.36 -7.99 17.85
N TYR A 517 -22.10 -9.31 17.87
CA TYR A 517 -21.15 -9.95 16.96
C TYR A 517 -21.63 -11.30 16.45
N ILE A 518 -21.20 -11.62 15.22
CA ILE A 518 -21.26 -12.97 14.67
C ILE A 518 -19.85 -13.49 14.52
N PHE A 519 -19.55 -14.62 15.17
CA PHE A 519 -18.34 -15.39 14.94
C PHE A 519 -18.49 -16.26 13.69
N THR A 520 -17.46 -16.33 12.85
CA THR A 520 -17.55 -17.06 11.58
C THR A 520 -16.25 -17.76 11.18
N VAL A 521 -16.41 -18.90 10.49
CA VAL A 521 -15.33 -19.65 9.87
C VAL A 521 -15.72 -19.94 8.42
N ASP A 522 -15.01 -19.35 7.47
CA ASP A 522 -15.09 -19.56 6.01
C ASP A 522 -16.45 -19.32 5.32
N ILE A 523 -17.53 -18.96 6.00
CA ILE A 523 -18.85 -18.79 5.36
C ILE A 523 -19.12 -17.38 4.81
N PHE A 524 -18.51 -16.37 5.37
CA PHE A 524 -18.68 -14.98 4.92
C PHE A 524 -17.62 -14.57 3.87
N ASN A 525 -16.86 -15.51 3.33
CA ASN A 525 -15.96 -15.23 2.23
C ASN A 525 -16.75 -14.92 0.95
N GLU A 526 -17.93 -15.54 0.75
CA GLU A 526 -18.79 -15.36 -0.42
C GLU A 526 -20.27 -15.31 -0.07
N GLY A 527 -21.04 -14.50 -0.80
CA GLY A 527 -22.50 -14.60 -0.91
C GLY A 527 -23.35 -14.08 0.26
N VAL A 528 -22.78 -13.49 1.32
CA VAL A 528 -23.55 -12.82 2.39
C VAL A 528 -23.27 -11.33 2.34
N ASP A 529 -24.33 -10.55 2.39
CA ASP A 529 -24.27 -9.09 2.32
C ASP A 529 -24.93 -8.47 3.55
N ILE A 530 -24.12 -7.81 4.38
CA ILE A 530 -24.60 -7.11 5.58
C ILE A 530 -23.98 -5.69 5.54
N PRO A 531 -24.65 -4.73 4.87
CA PRO A 531 -24.14 -3.37 4.75
C PRO A 531 -23.93 -2.65 6.08
N GLU A 532 -24.66 -3.06 7.10
CA GLU A 532 -24.65 -2.48 8.45
C GLU A 532 -23.37 -2.74 9.24
N ILE A 533 -22.54 -3.70 8.85
CA ILE A 533 -21.30 -4.04 9.55
C ILE A 533 -20.43 -2.80 9.71
N ASN A 534 -20.07 -2.48 10.95
CA ASN A 534 -19.26 -1.32 11.32
C ASN A 534 -17.96 -1.69 12.07
N GLN A 535 -17.79 -2.95 12.46
CA GLN A 535 -16.54 -3.46 13.01
C GLN A 535 -16.24 -4.87 12.49
N VAL A 536 -15.01 -5.13 12.12
CA VAL A 536 -14.52 -6.44 11.66
C VAL A 536 -13.29 -6.81 12.48
N ILE A 537 -13.29 -7.99 13.07
CA ILE A 537 -12.18 -8.51 13.89
C ILE A 537 -11.64 -9.77 13.21
N MET A 538 -10.34 -9.79 12.95
CA MET A 538 -9.64 -10.89 12.31
C MET A 538 -8.73 -11.57 13.33
N LEU A 539 -9.12 -12.79 13.76
CA LEU A 539 -8.37 -13.62 14.71
C LEU A 539 -7.67 -14.78 13.99
N ARG A 540 -7.50 -14.66 12.68
CA ARG A 540 -6.86 -15.68 11.85
C ARG A 540 -5.78 -15.11 10.94
N PRO A 541 -4.70 -15.87 10.63
CA PRO A 541 -3.68 -15.42 9.71
C PRO A 541 -4.24 -15.20 8.30
N THR A 542 -3.73 -14.19 7.62
CA THR A 542 -4.02 -13.95 6.20
C THR A 542 -3.36 -15.01 5.34
N GLN A 543 -4.16 -15.89 4.73
CA GLN A 543 -3.67 -16.96 3.86
C GLN A 543 -3.62 -16.56 2.38
N SER A 544 -4.46 -15.61 1.98
CA SER A 544 -4.57 -15.14 0.61
C SER A 544 -5.03 -13.69 0.57
N PRO A 545 -4.39 -12.83 -0.25
CA PRO A 545 -4.87 -11.45 -0.46
C PRO A 545 -6.32 -11.39 -0.94
N VAL A 546 -6.77 -12.37 -1.73
CA VAL A 546 -8.14 -12.42 -2.24
C VAL A 546 -9.15 -12.64 -1.11
N VAL A 547 -8.90 -13.64 -0.26
CA VAL A 547 -9.77 -13.94 0.88
C VAL A 547 -9.81 -12.78 1.87
N PHE A 548 -8.66 -12.17 2.14
CA PHE A 548 -8.55 -11.00 2.99
C PHE A 548 -9.43 -9.84 2.50
N ILE A 549 -9.31 -9.49 1.21
CA ILE A 549 -10.13 -8.42 0.59
C ILE A 549 -11.61 -8.77 0.57
N GLN A 550 -11.98 -10.03 0.38
CA GLN A 550 -13.38 -10.46 0.44
C GLN A 550 -13.98 -10.30 1.83
N GLN A 551 -13.20 -10.60 2.88
CA GLN A 551 -13.61 -10.41 4.27
C GLN A 551 -13.75 -8.92 4.63
N LEU A 552 -12.75 -8.11 4.27
CA LEU A 552 -12.84 -6.66 4.40
C LEU A 552 -14.06 -6.10 3.69
N GLY A 553 -14.30 -6.54 2.46
CA GLY A 553 -15.37 -6.05 1.59
C GLY A 553 -16.78 -6.22 2.16
N ARG A 554 -16.96 -7.10 3.14
CA ARG A 554 -18.26 -7.28 3.81
C ARG A 554 -18.66 -6.04 4.61
N GLY A 555 -17.72 -5.39 5.26
CA GLY A 555 -17.95 -4.14 5.99
C GLY A 555 -17.89 -2.88 5.13
N LEU A 556 -17.38 -2.95 3.90
CA LEU A 556 -17.10 -1.74 3.11
C LEU A 556 -18.30 -1.20 2.30
N ARG A 557 -19.49 -1.72 2.47
CA ARG A 557 -20.68 -1.12 1.84
C ARG A 557 -21.11 0.14 2.57
N LYS A 558 -21.54 1.13 1.80
CA LYS A 558 -22.16 2.33 2.36
C LYS A 558 -23.54 1.99 2.91
N TYR A 559 -23.81 2.50 4.10
CA TYR A 559 -25.10 2.37 4.78
C TYR A 559 -25.42 3.68 5.51
N GLU A 560 -26.68 4.02 5.62
CA GLU A 560 -27.11 5.23 6.31
C GLU A 560 -26.72 5.15 7.81
N GLY A 561 -26.17 6.24 8.35
CA GLY A 561 -25.67 6.27 9.73
C GLY A 561 -24.30 5.62 9.95
N LYS A 562 -23.67 5.04 8.91
CA LYS A 562 -22.33 4.47 8.98
C LYS A 562 -21.32 5.34 8.23
N GLU A 563 -20.44 6.00 8.94
CA GLU A 563 -19.40 6.86 8.36
C GLU A 563 -18.13 6.09 7.94
N TYR A 564 -17.76 5.05 8.71
CA TYR A 564 -16.58 4.23 8.49
C TYR A 564 -16.74 2.83 9.08
N VAL A 565 -15.77 1.97 8.78
CA VAL A 565 -15.66 0.63 9.38
C VAL A 565 -14.32 0.53 10.11
N VAL A 566 -14.32 0.00 11.32
CA VAL A 566 -13.10 -0.35 12.04
C VAL A 566 -12.74 -1.81 11.77
N ILE A 567 -11.48 -2.03 11.39
CA ILE A 567 -10.94 -3.36 11.12
C ILE A 567 -9.78 -3.61 12.08
N LEU A 568 -9.92 -4.62 12.92
CA LEU A 568 -8.90 -5.04 13.87
C LEU A 568 -8.31 -6.38 13.40
N ASP A 569 -7.04 -6.37 13.04
CA ASP A 569 -6.31 -7.56 12.60
C ASP A 569 -5.25 -7.94 13.64
N PHE A 570 -5.47 -9.08 14.32
CA PHE A 570 -4.58 -9.56 15.37
C PHE A 570 -3.43 -10.36 14.77
N ILE A 571 -2.26 -9.73 14.71
CA ILE A 571 -1.08 -10.20 13.99
C ILE A 571 -0.17 -11.04 14.92
N GLY A 572 -0.21 -12.37 14.73
CA GLY A 572 0.75 -13.30 15.30
C GLY A 572 2.09 -13.33 14.53
N ASN A 573 2.92 -14.31 14.84
CA ASN A 573 4.20 -14.52 14.15
C ASN A 573 4.03 -15.49 12.95
N TYR A 574 3.21 -15.08 11.98
CA TYR A 574 2.89 -15.89 10.81
C TYR A 574 3.84 -15.61 9.64
N MET A 575 4.28 -16.66 8.95
CA MET A 575 5.14 -16.53 7.77
C MET A 575 4.48 -15.76 6.63
N ASN A 576 3.15 -15.76 6.55
CA ASN A 576 2.38 -15.12 5.49
C ASN A 576 1.98 -13.66 5.78
N ASN A 577 2.46 -13.03 6.86
CA ASN A 577 2.15 -11.65 7.17
C ASN A 577 2.55 -10.67 6.04
N PHE A 578 3.52 -11.01 5.20
CA PHE A 578 3.88 -10.22 4.02
C PHE A 578 2.74 -10.10 2.99
N MET A 579 1.70 -10.93 3.09
CA MET A 579 0.52 -10.83 2.21
C MET A 579 -0.42 -9.67 2.60
N ILE A 580 -0.36 -9.18 3.84
CA ILE A 580 -1.17 -8.06 4.32
C ILE A 580 -0.93 -6.79 3.49
N PRO A 581 0.31 -6.29 3.34
CA PRO A 581 0.56 -5.12 2.50
C PRO A 581 0.20 -5.35 1.02
N ILE A 582 0.36 -6.56 0.48
CA ILE A 582 -0.06 -6.90 -0.89
C ILE A 582 -1.58 -6.77 -1.04
N ALA A 583 -2.33 -7.31 -0.07
CA ALA A 583 -3.78 -7.27 -0.09
C ALA A 583 -4.32 -5.84 0.03
N LEU A 584 -3.79 -5.06 0.96
CA LEU A 584 -4.23 -3.69 1.21
C LEU A 584 -3.81 -2.72 0.10
N SER A 585 -2.60 -2.87 -0.46
CA SER A 585 -2.11 -2.04 -1.56
C SER A 585 -2.64 -2.44 -2.93
N GLY A 586 -2.99 -3.72 -3.11
CA GLY A 586 -3.28 -4.30 -4.42
C GLY A 586 -2.03 -4.45 -5.32
N ASP A 587 -0.84 -4.13 -4.82
CA ASP A 587 0.44 -4.30 -5.54
C ASP A 587 0.86 -5.76 -5.55
N ARG A 588 0.78 -6.38 -6.72
CA ARG A 588 1.17 -7.77 -6.98
C ARG A 588 2.58 -7.91 -7.57
N SER A 589 3.37 -6.86 -7.56
CA SER A 589 4.76 -6.92 -8.04
C SER A 589 5.63 -7.85 -7.17
N TYR A 590 5.20 -8.11 -5.95
CA TYR A 590 5.96 -8.79 -4.91
C TYR A 590 7.31 -8.11 -4.60
N ASN A 591 7.37 -6.80 -4.81
CA ASN A 591 8.54 -6.01 -4.49
C ASN A 591 8.59 -5.75 -2.97
N LYS A 592 9.64 -6.27 -2.31
CA LYS A 592 9.81 -6.16 -0.85
C LYS A 592 9.87 -4.71 -0.37
N ASP A 593 10.51 -3.83 -1.14
CA ASP A 593 10.62 -2.41 -0.77
C ASP A 593 9.29 -1.67 -0.89
N ALA A 594 8.49 -1.99 -1.93
CA ALA A 594 7.13 -1.48 -2.05
C ALA A 594 6.25 -1.92 -0.86
N MET A 595 6.37 -3.19 -0.43
CA MET A 595 5.66 -3.69 0.75
C MET A 595 6.09 -2.98 2.04
N ARG A 596 7.41 -2.79 2.28
CA ARG A 596 7.93 -2.09 3.46
C ARG A 596 7.48 -0.65 3.49
N ARG A 597 7.57 0.03 2.35
CA ARG A 597 7.07 1.40 2.20
C ARG A 597 5.59 1.51 2.50
N TYR A 598 4.78 0.56 2.03
CA TYR A 598 3.35 0.55 2.29
C TYR A 598 3.01 0.40 3.78
N ILE A 599 3.77 -0.41 4.52
CA ILE A 599 3.61 -0.57 5.98
C ILE A 599 3.88 0.76 6.71
N ARG A 600 4.86 1.53 6.27
CA ARG A 600 5.22 2.82 6.88
C ARG A 600 4.27 3.95 6.47
N GLU A 601 3.94 4.01 5.19
CA GLU A 601 3.16 5.11 4.60
C GLU A 601 1.66 4.78 4.45
N GLY A 602 1.15 3.73 5.10
CA GLY A 602 -0.19 3.18 4.85
C GLY A 602 -1.32 4.21 4.82
N ALA A 603 -1.36 5.14 5.80
CA ALA A 603 -2.34 6.22 5.84
C ALA A 603 -2.18 7.23 4.68
N ARG A 604 -0.95 7.43 4.18
CA ARG A 604 -0.62 8.36 3.09
C ARG A 604 -0.94 7.76 1.71
N VAL A 605 -0.76 6.45 1.55
CA VAL A 605 -0.85 5.77 0.24
C VAL A 605 -2.27 5.31 -0.08
N ILE A 606 -3.09 5.00 0.95
CA ILE A 606 -4.46 4.56 0.73
C ILE A 606 -5.36 5.72 0.29
N PRO A 607 -6.11 5.60 -0.82
CA PRO A 607 -7.00 6.66 -1.27
C PRO A 607 -8.21 6.83 -0.35
N GLY A 608 -8.88 7.95 -0.49
CA GLY A 608 -10.09 8.25 0.26
C GLY A 608 -9.82 8.65 1.71
N SER A 609 -10.83 8.48 2.54
CA SER A 609 -10.77 8.75 3.99
C SER A 609 -10.29 7.55 4.81
N SER A 610 -9.91 6.45 4.15
CA SER A 610 -9.40 5.24 4.82
C SER A 610 -8.00 5.46 5.38
N THR A 611 -7.65 4.69 6.45
CA THR A 611 -6.33 4.70 7.07
C THR A 611 -5.87 3.29 7.42
N ILE A 612 -4.56 3.12 7.52
CA ILE A 612 -3.93 1.85 7.88
C ILE A 612 -2.85 2.15 8.92
N HIS A 613 -2.96 1.50 10.06
CA HIS A 613 -2.04 1.64 11.18
C HIS A 613 -1.59 0.27 11.67
N PHE A 614 -0.35 0.19 12.11
CA PHE A 614 0.22 -0.99 12.75
C PHE A 614 0.89 -0.56 14.05
N ASP A 615 0.75 -1.33 15.10
CA ASP A 615 1.59 -1.15 16.28
C ASP A 615 3.05 -1.57 15.98
N GLU A 616 4.00 -1.15 16.79
CA GLU A 616 5.44 -1.35 16.54
C GLU A 616 5.82 -2.84 16.46
N ILE A 617 5.23 -3.69 17.27
CA ILE A 617 5.53 -5.14 17.25
C ILE A 617 4.96 -5.79 16.00
N SER A 618 3.73 -5.42 15.59
CA SER A 618 3.13 -5.90 14.34
C SER A 618 3.94 -5.48 13.13
N LYS A 619 4.44 -4.25 13.08
CA LYS A 619 5.35 -3.79 12.01
C LYS A 619 6.59 -4.67 11.93
N LYS A 620 7.24 -4.95 13.08
CA LYS A 620 8.41 -5.83 13.16
C LYS A 620 8.10 -7.24 12.64
N ARG A 621 6.97 -7.84 13.05
CA ARG A 621 6.53 -9.16 12.58
C ARG A 621 6.30 -9.18 11.07
N ILE A 622 5.67 -8.14 10.52
CA ILE A 622 5.46 -8.02 9.08
C ILE A 622 6.79 -7.82 8.34
N TYR A 623 7.69 -6.97 8.83
CA TYR A 623 9.02 -6.79 8.24
C TYR A 623 9.82 -8.10 8.23
N ALA A 624 9.84 -8.84 9.33
CA ALA A 624 10.49 -10.15 9.42
C ALA A 624 9.89 -11.15 8.40
N SER A 625 8.56 -11.15 8.25
CA SER A 625 7.88 -11.96 7.25
C SER A 625 8.24 -11.54 5.81
N ILE A 626 8.33 -10.24 5.52
CA ILE A 626 8.76 -9.73 4.20
C ILE A 626 10.20 -10.15 3.92
N ASP A 627 11.10 -10.02 4.91
CA ASP A 627 12.52 -10.36 4.76
C ASP A 627 12.73 -11.85 4.47
N THR A 628 11.97 -12.72 5.12
CA THR A 628 12.05 -14.18 4.93
C THR A 628 11.23 -14.69 3.73
N ALA A 629 10.29 -13.92 3.20
CA ALA A 629 9.44 -14.32 2.07
C ALA A 629 10.26 -14.64 0.81
N ARG A 630 9.95 -15.76 0.17
CA ARG A 630 10.52 -16.16 -1.13
C ARG A 630 9.66 -15.61 -2.26
N THR A 631 9.82 -14.34 -2.57
CA THR A 631 9.00 -13.64 -3.58
C THR A 631 9.41 -13.96 -5.02
N ASN A 632 10.47 -14.74 -5.23
CA ASN A 632 10.97 -15.21 -6.51
C ASN A 632 10.78 -16.73 -6.71
N ASP A 633 9.82 -17.36 -6.01
CA ASP A 633 9.52 -18.78 -6.19
C ASP A 633 8.97 -19.07 -7.59
N MET A 634 9.44 -20.16 -8.21
CA MET A 634 9.02 -20.53 -9.57
C MET A 634 7.53 -20.84 -9.69
N LYS A 635 6.89 -21.34 -8.62
CA LYS A 635 5.45 -21.56 -8.61
C LYS A 635 4.71 -20.24 -8.71
N LEU A 636 5.08 -19.26 -7.89
CA LEU A 636 4.52 -17.91 -7.91
C LEU A 636 4.68 -17.23 -9.30
N LEU A 637 5.89 -17.31 -9.87
CA LEU A 637 6.17 -16.71 -11.18
C LEU A 637 5.33 -17.33 -12.29
N ARG A 638 5.18 -18.66 -12.29
CA ARG A 638 4.33 -19.36 -13.27
C ARG A 638 2.85 -19.06 -13.10
N GLU A 639 2.35 -19.00 -11.88
CA GLU A 639 0.97 -18.66 -11.60
C GLU A 639 0.67 -17.20 -12.04
N SER A 640 1.55 -16.27 -11.73
CA SER A 640 1.42 -14.87 -12.15
C SER A 640 1.43 -14.72 -13.68
N TYR A 641 2.34 -15.41 -14.36
CA TYR A 641 2.40 -15.46 -15.82
C TYR A 641 1.10 -16.05 -16.40
N LYS A 642 0.63 -17.19 -15.87
CA LYS A 642 -0.56 -17.88 -16.34
C LYS A 642 -1.81 -17.01 -16.20
N THR A 643 -1.97 -16.34 -15.05
CA THR A 643 -3.06 -15.39 -14.81
C THR A 643 -3.04 -14.25 -15.82
N LEU A 644 -1.85 -13.69 -16.09
CA LEU A 644 -1.70 -12.60 -17.05
C LEU A 644 -1.97 -13.07 -18.49
N LYS A 645 -1.47 -14.26 -18.87
CA LYS A 645 -1.78 -14.87 -20.18
C LYS A 645 -3.28 -15.07 -20.37
N TYR A 646 -3.97 -15.60 -19.36
CA TYR A 646 -5.41 -15.79 -19.39
C TYR A 646 -6.15 -14.47 -19.57
N LYS A 647 -5.75 -13.45 -18.83
CA LYS A 647 -6.35 -12.12 -18.95
C LYS A 647 -6.20 -11.53 -20.37
N LEU A 648 -5.07 -11.76 -21.03
CA LEU A 648 -4.75 -11.18 -22.32
C LEU A 648 -5.17 -12.03 -23.53
N GLY A 649 -5.41 -13.33 -23.35
CA GLY A 649 -5.68 -14.27 -24.43
C GLY A 649 -4.50 -14.51 -25.37
N ARG A 650 -3.29 -14.08 -24.99
CA ARG A 650 -2.05 -14.23 -25.75
C ARG A 650 -0.85 -14.33 -24.83
N ILE A 651 0.28 -14.75 -25.33
CA ILE A 651 1.55 -14.67 -24.61
C ILE A 651 1.82 -13.20 -24.23
N PRO A 652 1.99 -12.87 -22.94
CA PRO A 652 2.31 -11.52 -22.49
C PRO A 652 3.64 -11.03 -23.06
N THR A 653 3.73 -9.76 -23.38
CA THR A 653 5.00 -9.09 -23.60
C THR A 653 5.65 -8.70 -22.26
N ILE A 654 6.93 -8.34 -22.26
CA ILE A 654 7.63 -7.87 -21.04
C ILE A 654 6.91 -6.66 -20.42
N GLY A 655 6.44 -5.73 -21.27
CA GLY A 655 5.70 -4.53 -20.82
C GLY A 655 4.32 -4.83 -20.23
N ASP A 656 3.67 -5.92 -20.65
CA ASP A 656 2.34 -6.27 -20.13
C ASP A 656 2.36 -6.58 -18.63
N PHE A 657 3.42 -7.17 -18.08
CA PHE A 657 3.54 -7.47 -16.66
C PHE A 657 3.35 -6.22 -15.80
N LYS A 658 3.97 -5.13 -16.17
CA LYS A 658 3.86 -3.85 -15.50
C LYS A 658 2.50 -3.20 -15.77
N LYS A 659 2.11 -3.10 -17.03
CA LYS A 659 0.86 -2.45 -17.45
C LYS A 659 -0.37 -3.03 -16.75
N PHE A 660 -0.39 -4.32 -16.49
CA PHE A 660 -1.52 -5.01 -15.87
C PHE A 660 -1.27 -5.38 -14.39
N GLY A 661 -0.23 -4.83 -13.76
CA GLY A 661 0.05 -5.00 -12.32
C GLY A 661 0.30 -6.45 -11.92
N SER A 662 1.11 -7.18 -12.70
CA SER A 662 1.55 -8.53 -12.41
C SER A 662 2.91 -8.54 -11.70
N VAL A 663 3.49 -9.71 -11.47
CA VAL A 663 4.83 -9.85 -10.88
C VAL A 663 5.88 -9.06 -11.68
N ASP A 664 6.89 -8.52 -10.98
CA ASP A 664 8.02 -7.86 -11.65
C ASP A 664 8.76 -8.89 -12.53
N VAL A 665 8.77 -8.65 -13.85
CA VAL A 665 9.33 -9.55 -14.85
C VAL A 665 10.84 -9.78 -14.65
N THR A 666 11.54 -8.87 -13.98
CA THR A 666 12.98 -9.02 -13.67
C THR A 666 13.23 -10.25 -12.79
N LYS A 667 12.28 -10.67 -11.96
CA LYS A 667 12.36 -11.92 -11.18
C LYS A 667 12.40 -13.16 -12.07
N ILE A 668 11.72 -13.12 -13.23
CA ILE A 668 11.80 -14.17 -14.26
C ILE A 668 13.20 -14.18 -14.86
N PHE A 669 13.79 -13.00 -15.15
CA PHE A 669 15.15 -12.90 -15.69
C PHE A 669 16.17 -13.48 -14.71
N GLU A 670 16.04 -13.17 -13.42
CA GLU A 670 16.93 -13.70 -12.37
C GLU A 670 16.90 -15.23 -12.32
N LYS A 671 15.71 -15.83 -12.35
CA LYS A 671 15.52 -17.29 -12.20
C LYS A 671 15.79 -18.08 -13.47
N CYS A 672 15.38 -17.57 -14.63
CA CYS A 672 15.40 -18.28 -15.90
C CYS A 672 16.48 -17.78 -16.87
N GLY A 673 17.21 -16.71 -16.53
CA GLY A 673 18.19 -16.08 -17.43
C GLY A 673 17.56 -15.01 -18.32
N SER A 674 16.39 -15.31 -18.89
CA SER A 674 15.63 -14.39 -19.73
C SER A 674 14.16 -14.79 -19.78
N TYR A 675 13.32 -13.89 -20.28
CA TYR A 675 11.93 -14.20 -20.53
C TYR A 675 11.78 -15.24 -21.67
N HIS A 676 12.63 -15.18 -22.69
CA HIS A 676 12.71 -16.20 -23.73
C HIS A 676 12.91 -17.59 -23.17
N ASN A 677 13.89 -17.78 -22.26
CA ASN A 677 14.18 -19.07 -21.64
C ASN A 677 13.01 -19.56 -20.76
N PHE A 678 12.32 -18.63 -20.10
CA PHE A 678 11.11 -18.96 -19.36
C PHE A 678 10.02 -19.48 -20.30
N LEU A 679 9.72 -18.77 -21.40
CA LEU A 679 8.71 -19.18 -22.39
C LEU A 679 9.07 -20.52 -23.03
N LYS A 680 10.31 -20.69 -23.47
CA LYS A 680 10.82 -21.93 -24.06
C LYS A 680 10.61 -23.14 -23.15
N LYS A 681 10.70 -22.94 -21.84
CA LYS A 681 10.57 -24.02 -20.83
C LYS A 681 9.13 -24.30 -20.41
N TYR A 682 8.29 -23.28 -20.32
CA TYR A 682 6.99 -23.38 -19.66
C TYR A 682 5.78 -23.06 -20.55
N GLU A 683 6.02 -22.56 -21.79
CA GLU A 683 4.94 -22.20 -22.70
C GLU A 683 4.95 -23.07 -23.96
N THR A 684 3.95 -23.95 -24.07
CA THR A 684 3.82 -24.91 -25.17
C THR A 684 3.52 -24.26 -26.53
N GLU A 685 2.87 -23.10 -26.53
CA GLU A 685 2.52 -22.35 -27.76
C GLU A 685 3.69 -21.52 -28.29
N TYR A 686 4.80 -21.44 -27.54
CA TYR A 686 5.95 -20.62 -27.91
C TYR A 686 6.87 -21.34 -28.92
N GLN A 687 6.88 -20.88 -30.15
CA GLN A 687 7.58 -21.52 -31.28
C GLN A 687 8.84 -20.76 -31.76
N VAL A 688 9.30 -19.77 -30.99
CA VAL A 688 10.48 -18.99 -31.38
C VAL A 688 11.76 -19.75 -31.08
N HIS A 689 12.58 -19.94 -32.10
CA HIS A 689 13.90 -20.60 -32.03
C HIS A 689 14.99 -19.56 -32.24
N LEU A 690 15.95 -19.53 -31.30
CA LEU A 690 17.15 -18.71 -31.38
C LEU A 690 18.38 -19.63 -31.40
N THR A 691 19.48 -19.11 -31.93
CA THR A 691 20.78 -19.77 -31.83
C THR A 691 21.34 -19.65 -30.41
N ASN A 692 22.24 -20.51 -30.00
CA ASN A 692 22.88 -20.42 -28.67
C ASN A 692 23.54 -19.06 -28.43
N GLN A 693 24.12 -18.45 -29.45
CA GLN A 693 24.70 -17.12 -29.37
C GLN A 693 23.65 -16.05 -29.09
N GLU A 694 22.52 -16.09 -29.79
CA GLU A 694 21.40 -15.15 -29.58
C GLU A 694 20.80 -15.33 -28.18
N GLU A 695 20.64 -16.57 -27.69
CA GLU A 695 20.16 -16.86 -26.33
C GLU A 695 21.10 -16.27 -25.26
N ILE A 696 22.41 -16.41 -25.41
CA ILE A 696 23.42 -15.85 -24.51
C ILE A 696 23.36 -14.31 -24.51
N ILE A 697 23.20 -13.69 -25.68
CA ILE A 697 23.07 -12.24 -25.77
C ILE A 697 21.77 -11.74 -25.09
N ILE A 698 20.62 -12.41 -25.28
CA ILE A 698 19.37 -12.06 -24.61
C ILE A 698 19.50 -12.23 -23.11
N GLU A 699 20.17 -13.30 -22.63
CA GLU A 699 20.44 -13.46 -21.20
C GLU A 699 21.32 -12.33 -20.65
N TYR A 700 22.35 -11.92 -21.39
CA TYR A 700 23.19 -10.81 -21.02
C TYR A 700 22.43 -9.48 -20.93
N PHE A 701 21.56 -9.19 -21.91
CA PHE A 701 20.67 -8.03 -21.85
C PHE A 701 19.76 -8.08 -20.62
N SER A 702 19.10 -9.22 -20.39
CA SER A 702 18.13 -9.39 -19.31
C SER A 702 18.76 -9.30 -17.92
N LYS A 703 19.93 -9.92 -17.72
CA LYS A 703 20.57 -10.01 -16.39
C LYS A 703 21.58 -8.90 -16.10
N LYS A 704 22.17 -8.34 -17.13
CA LYS A 704 23.28 -7.40 -16.99
C LYS A 704 22.89 -6.00 -17.46
N LEU A 705 22.64 -5.78 -18.73
CA LEU A 705 22.43 -4.44 -19.27
C LEU A 705 21.22 -3.72 -18.66
N ILE A 706 20.07 -4.40 -18.53
CA ILE A 706 18.89 -3.82 -17.89
C ILE A 706 19.14 -3.58 -16.39
N ALA A 707 19.84 -4.49 -15.73
CA ALA A 707 20.21 -4.37 -14.33
C ALA A 707 21.29 -3.31 -14.05
N TYR A 708 21.92 -2.73 -15.08
CA TYR A 708 23.03 -1.77 -14.93
C TYR A 708 22.62 -0.41 -14.35
N LYS A 709 21.34 -0.11 -14.27
CA LYS A 709 20.82 1.08 -13.57
C LYS A 709 21.39 2.40 -14.11
N ARG A 710 21.93 2.40 -15.37
CA ARG A 710 22.47 3.55 -16.05
C ARG A 710 21.94 3.64 -17.49
N ILE A 711 21.48 4.83 -17.88
CA ILE A 711 20.81 5.05 -19.18
C ILE A 711 21.77 5.01 -20.36
N HIS A 712 23.03 5.31 -20.16
CA HIS A 712 24.02 5.51 -21.21
C HIS A 712 24.14 4.30 -22.14
N GLU A 713 24.30 3.09 -21.58
CA GLU A 713 24.46 1.87 -22.39
C GLU A 713 23.18 1.58 -23.19
N LEU A 714 22.02 1.77 -22.60
CA LEU A 714 20.74 1.44 -23.22
C LEU A 714 20.44 2.36 -24.42
N GLU A 715 20.57 3.67 -24.23
CA GLU A 715 20.34 4.64 -25.31
C GLU A 715 21.41 4.57 -26.38
N MET A 716 22.66 4.26 -26.03
CA MET A 716 23.73 4.08 -27.03
C MET A 716 23.40 2.89 -27.95
N LEU A 717 23.03 1.74 -27.40
CA LEU A 717 22.64 0.58 -28.20
C LEU A 717 21.39 0.85 -29.03
N ARG A 718 20.40 1.51 -28.48
CA ARG A 718 19.16 1.85 -29.17
C ARG A 718 19.43 2.74 -30.41
N MET A 719 20.27 3.75 -30.23
CA MET A 719 20.69 4.64 -31.31
C MET A 719 21.48 3.91 -32.41
N LEU A 720 22.44 3.07 -32.00
CA LEU A 720 23.23 2.29 -32.96
C LEU A 720 22.39 1.27 -33.75
N ILE A 721 21.37 0.65 -33.11
CA ILE A 721 20.45 -0.28 -33.80
C ILE A 721 19.54 0.46 -34.79
N SER A 722 19.14 1.70 -34.50
CA SER A 722 18.33 2.53 -35.39
C SER A 722 19.14 3.17 -36.54
N ARG A 723 20.44 2.95 -36.59
CA ARG A 723 21.38 3.52 -37.57
C ARG A 723 21.55 5.05 -37.51
N GLU A 724 21.19 5.67 -36.41
CA GLU A 724 21.47 7.10 -36.19
C GLU A 724 22.85 7.29 -35.55
N ASN A 725 23.91 7.12 -36.29
CA ASN A 725 25.29 7.14 -35.78
C ASN A 725 25.85 8.58 -35.73
N ARG A 726 25.51 9.34 -34.68
CA ARG A 726 26.13 10.66 -34.43
C ARG A 726 26.38 10.81 -32.91
N LEU A 727 27.62 10.62 -32.49
CA LEU A 727 28.07 10.77 -31.10
C LEU A 727 27.67 12.12 -30.50
N LEU A 728 27.69 13.19 -31.31
CA LEU A 728 27.24 14.51 -30.86
C LEU A 728 25.75 14.55 -30.53
N GLN A 729 24.89 13.88 -31.33
CA GLN A 729 23.45 13.77 -31.06
C GLN A 729 23.17 12.91 -29.82
N TYR A 730 23.97 11.88 -29.60
CA TYR A 730 23.88 11.05 -28.43
C TYR A 730 24.17 11.83 -27.13
N ARG A 731 25.26 12.60 -27.09
CA ARG A 731 25.59 13.46 -25.95
C ARG A 731 24.51 14.51 -25.71
N LYS A 732 23.96 15.10 -26.77
CA LYS A 732 22.84 16.05 -26.70
C LYS A 732 21.59 15.39 -26.17
N LEU A 733 21.25 14.19 -26.64
CA LEU A 733 20.11 13.39 -26.15
C LEU A 733 20.22 13.12 -24.64
N LEU A 734 21.40 12.71 -24.17
CA LEU A 734 21.64 12.44 -22.75
C LEU A 734 21.42 13.69 -21.89
N GLN A 735 21.93 14.84 -22.35
CA GLN A 735 21.82 16.10 -21.61
C GLN A 735 20.40 16.64 -21.62
N GLU A 736 19.73 16.70 -22.77
CA GLU A 736 18.41 17.34 -22.90
C GLU A 736 17.27 16.49 -22.36
N LYS A 737 17.33 15.18 -22.57
CA LYS A 737 16.23 14.26 -22.22
C LYS A 737 16.39 13.61 -20.85
N TYR A 738 17.62 13.36 -20.45
CA TYR A 738 17.91 12.60 -19.23
C TYR A 738 18.68 13.39 -18.18
N HIS A 739 19.14 14.59 -18.51
CA HIS A 739 19.92 15.48 -17.64
C HIS A 739 21.20 14.84 -17.10
N VAL A 740 21.82 13.95 -17.91
CA VAL A 740 23.04 13.24 -17.55
C VAL A 740 24.19 13.64 -18.47
N GLY A 741 25.39 13.79 -17.90
CA GLY A 741 26.59 14.11 -18.62
C GLY A 741 27.34 12.87 -19.09
N MET A 742 28.20 13.05 -20.11
CA MET A 742 29.14 12.04 -20.62
C MET A 742 30.53 12.63 -20.75
N ASN A 743 31.33 12.50 -19.72
CA ASN A 743 32.74 12.82 -19.75
C ASN A 743 33.56 11.61 -20.24
N GLU A 744 34.88 11.76 -20.43
CA GLU A 744 35.74 10.67 -20.91
C GLU A 744 35.80 9.44 -20.00
N GLN A 745 35.68 9.62 -18.67
CA GLN A 745 35.66 8.50 -17.74
C GLN A 745 34.36 7.69 -17.88
N VAL A 746 33.20 8.39 -17.97
CA VAL A 746 31.91 7.76 -18.22
C VAL A 746 31.90 7.05 -19.56
N GLU A 747 32.43 7.69 -20.64
CA GLU A 747 32.50 7.09 -21.98
C GLU A 747 33.32 5.79 -21.95
N ARG A 748 34.51 5.81 -21.34
CA ARG A 748 35.37 4.62 -21.21
C ARG A 748 34.65 3.50 -20.43
N SER A 749 33.95 3.84 -19.35
CA SER A 749 33.19 2.89 -18.55
C SER A 749 32.04 2.28 -19.37
N VAL A 750 31.23 3.09 -20.06
CA VAL A 750 30.12 2.63 -20.92
C VAL A 750 30.63 1.66 -22.01
N ILE A 751 31.67 2.03 -22.73
CA ILE A 751 32.22 1.17 -23.79
C ILE A 751 32.74 -0.15 -23.21
N ARG A 752 33.44 -0.11 -22.08
CA ARG A 752 33.95 -1.31 -21.43
C ARG A 752 32.81 -2.28 -21.04
N ASN A 753 31.65 -1.73 -20.57
CA ASN A 753 30.49 -2.52 -20.29
C ASN A 753 29.89 -3.14 -21.55
N LEU A 754 29.74 -2.35 -22.62
CA LEU A 754 29.19 -2.81 -23.90
C LEU A 754 30.08 -3.84 -24.61
N LYS A 755 31.38 -3.86 -24.28
CA LYS A 755 32.36 -4.86 -24.76
C LYS A 755 32.54 -6.02 -23.82
N ASN A 756 31.73 -6.12 -22.73
CA ASN A 756 31.85 -7.16 -21.71
C ASN A 756 33.26 -7.25 -21.06
N GLU A 757 33.96 -6.13 -20.95
CA GLU A 757 35.32 -6.08 -20.39
C GLU A 757 35.34 -5.82 -18.88
N PHE A 758 34.24 -5.27 -18.31
CA PHE A 758 34.14 -4.90 -16.89
C PHE A 758 33.87 -6.08 -15.92
N PRO A 759 33.05 -7.08 -16.26
CA PRO A 759 32.78 -8.21 -15.35
C PRO A 759 34.05 -9.01 -15.03
N LYS A 760 33.97 -9.85 -13.99
CA LYS A 760 35.04 -10.79 -13.61
C LYS A 760 35.29 -11.82 -14.69
N GLU A 761 36.48 -12.45 -14.67
CA GLU A 761 36.92 -13.36 -15.70
C GLU A 761 35.97 -14.52 -16.00
N GLU A 762 35.39 -15.13 -14.96
CA GLU A 762 34.41 -16.22 -15.11
C GLU A 762 33.19 -15.76 -15.89
N GLU A 763 32.69 -14.61 -15.57
CA GLU A 763 31.51 -14.02 -16.19
C GLU A 763 31.81 -13.52 -17.62
N ARG A 764 33.00 -12.94 -17.85
CA ARG A 764 33.46 -12.59 -19.17
C ARG A 764 33.56 -13.81 -20.09
N ARG A 765 33.99 -14.95 -19.59
CA ARG A 765 34.00 -16.22 -20.35
C ARG A 765 32.61 -16.66 -20.72
N LYS A 766 31.66 -16.60 -19.76
CA LYS A 766 30.25 -16.96 -20.01
C LYS A 766 29.62 -16.12 -21.12
N TYR A 767 29.88 -14.82 -21.12
CA TYR A 767 29.30 -13.87 -22.08
C TYR A 767 30.31 -13.43 -23.14
N SER A 768 31.23 -14.28 -23.57
CA SER A 768 32.28 -13.97 -24.54
C SER A 768 31.74 -13.48 -25.90
N ASP A 769 30.49 -13.84 -26.24
CA ASP A 769 29.83 -13.37 -27.46
C ASP A 769 29.11 -12.03 -27.32
N CYS A 770 29.15 -11.41 -26.13
CA CYS A 770 28.48 -10.13 -25.83
C CYS A 770 29.40 -8.91 -25.97
N ASP A 771 30.33 -8.94 -26.89
CA ASP A 771 31.04 -7.76 -27.40
C ASP A 771 30.11 -7.07 -28.42
N LEU A 772 29.37 -6.05 -27.94
CA LEU A 772 28.24 -5.46 -28.69
C LEU A 772 28.67 -4.30 -29.60
N VAL A 773 29.78 -3.62 -29.28
CA VAL A 773 30.22 -2.39 -29.98
C VAL A 773 31.70 -2.43 -30.32
N GLU A 774 32.05 -1.80 -31.43
CA GLU A 774 33.45 -1.61 -31.86
C GLU A 774 33.72 -0.12 -32.14
N LYS A 775 34.96 0.29 -31.93
CA LYS A 775 35.42 1.67 -32.21
C LYS A 775 35.98 1.75 -33.61
N ASN A 776 35.42 2.66 -34.38
CA ASN A 776 35.87 2.92 -35.76
C ASN A 776 37.18 3.73 -35.82
N THR A 777 37.82 3.75 -36.98
CA THR A 777 39.05 4.50 -37.22
C THR A 777 38.90 6.01 -37.09
N ASP A 778 37.71 6.54 -37.32
CA ASP A 778 37.33 7.95 -37.14
C ASP A 778 36.97 8.32 -35.66
N GLY A 779 37.12 7.38 -34.76
CA GLY A 779 36.78 7.57 -33.34
C GLY A 779 35.31 7.39 -32.99
N SER A 780 34.42 7.16 -33.97
CA SER A 780 33.00 6.83 -33.75
C SER A 780 32.82 5.37 -33.27
N TYR A 781 31.60 5.03 -32.86
CA TYR A 781 31.26 3.66 -32.47
C TYR A 781 30.21 3.08 -33.40
N SER A 782 30.34 1.78 -33.65
CA SER A 782 29.37 0.97 -34.40
C SER A 782 29.05 -0.30 -33.64
N LEU A 783 27.97 -0.96 -34.03
CA LEU A 783 27.69 -2.31 -33.50
C LEU A 783 28.75 -3.29 -34.01
N SER A 784 29.18 -4.22 -33.18
CA SER A 784 30.12 -5.27 -33.59
C SER A 784 29.54 -6.12 -34.73
N SER A 785 30.41 -6.64 -35.58
CA SER A 785 30.01 -7.47 -36.73
C SER A 785 29.23 -8.72 -36.32
N LYS A 786 29.55 -9.31 -35.18
CA LYS A 786 28.79 -10.44 -34.57
C LYS A 786 27.37 -10.03 -34.20
N PHE A 787 27.21 -8.91 -33.52
CA PHE A 787 25.91 -8.45 -33.06
C PHE A 787 25.04 -7.96 -34.20
N GLN A 788 25.61 -7.30 -35.20
CA GLN A 788 24.92 -6.94 -36.45
C GLN A 788 24.36 -8.17 -37.18
N LYS A 789 25.13 -9.28 -37.24
CA LYS A 789 24.66 -10.53 -37.83
C LYS A 789 23.49 -11.13 -37.05
N ALA A 790 23.55 -11.14 -35.72
CA ALA A 790 22.45 -11.63 -34.90
C ALA A 790 21.16 -10.82 -35.09
N LEU A 791 21.26 -9.49 -35.23
CA LEU A 791 20.11 -8.61 -35.47
C LEU A 791 19.42 -8.81 -36.85
N LEU A 792 19.97 -9.63 -37.75
CA LEU A 792 19.24 -10.06 -38.96
C LEU A 792 18.07 -10.99 -38.65
N ASN A 793 18.14 -11.71 -37.56
CA ASN A 793 16.99 -12.48 -37.05
C ASN A 793 15.93 -11.52 -36.51
N LYS A 794 14.77 -11.46 -37.19
CA LYS A 794 13.70 -10.54 -36.85
C LYS A 794 13.19 -10.72 -35.41
N ASN A 795 13.01 -11.97 -34.95
CA ASN A 795 12.54 -12.28 -33.62
C ASN A 795 13.56 -11.82 -32.57
N PHE A 796 14.81 -12.13 -32.76
CA PHE A 796 15.89 -11.69 -31.90
C PHE A 796 15.95 -10.15 -31.80
N ARG A 797 15.91 -9.47 -32.96
CA ARG A 797 15.93 -8.00 -33.02
C ARG A 797 14.76 -7.40 -32.25
N GLN A 798 13.55 -7.95 -32.41
CA GLN A 798 12.37 -7.46 -31.69
C GLN A 798 12.52 -7.64 -30.18
N MET A 799 13.02 -8.77 -29.70
CA MET A 799 13.29 -9.00 -28.28
C MET A 799 14.33 -8.04 -27.71
N ILE A 800 15.40 -7.76 -28.45
CA ILE A 800 16.41 -6.79 -28.03
C ILE A 800 15.80 -5.39 -27.89
N LEU A 801 14.99 -4.96 -28.86
CA LEU A 801 14.31 -3.65 -28.79
C LEU A 801 13.32 -3.58 -27.62
N GLU A 802 12.54 -4.63 -27.38
CA GLU A 802 11.63 -4.71 -26.26
C GLU A 802 12.37 -4.64 -24.91
N LEU A 803 13.49 -5.33 -24.77
CA LEU A 803 14.35 -5.27 -23.59
C LEU A 803 14.95 -3.88 -23.38
N LEU A 804 15.41 -3.21 -24.45
CA LEU A 804 15.93 -1.83 -24.37
C LEU A 804 14.84 -0.85 -23.96
N ASP A 805 13.64 -0.92 -24.57
CA ASP A 805 12.51 -0.05 -24.22
C ASP A 805 12.09 -0.25 -22.76
N PHE A 806 12.01 -1.49 -22.30
CA PHE A 806 11.73 -1.83 -20.93
C PHE A 806 12.80 -1.28 -19.96
N GLY A 807 14.08 -1.46 -20.28
CA GLY A 807 15.19 -0.96 -19.45
C GLY A 807 15.22 0.57 -19.36
N ILE A 808 14.94 1.27 -20.47
CA ILE A 808 14.86 2.74 -20.52
C ILE A 808 13.68 3.24 -19.67
N GLU A 809 12.53 2.59 -19.77
CA GLU A 809 11.36 2.94 -18.96
C GLU A 809 11.60 2.70 -17.47
N GLN A 810 12.17 1.55 -17.09
CA GLN A 810 12.58 1.26 -15.72
C GLN A 810 13.55 2.29 -15.16
N TRP A 811 14.55 2.68 -15.98
CA TRP A 811 15.52 3.67 -15.57
C TRP A 811 14.85 5.02 -15.28
N LYS A 812 13.97 5.50 -16.17
CA LYS A 812 13.23 6.76 -15.97
C LYS A 812 12.46 6.78 -14.65
N GLU A 813 11.84 5.69 -14.30
CA GLU A 813 11.00 5.62 -13.11
C GLU A 813 11.79 5.46 -11.81
N LYS A 814 12.79 4.58 -11.83
CA LYS A 814 13.53 4.22 -10.61
C LYS A 814 14.79 5.05 -10.40
N TYR A 815 15.48 5.39 -11.50
CA TYR A 815 16.81 5.98 -11.45
C TYR A 815 16.90 7.36 -12.10
N GLY A 816 15.82 7.89 -12.65
CA GLY A 816 15.79 9.16 -13.39
C GLY A 816 16.06 10.41 -12.54
N GLN A 817 15.88 10.32 -11.20
CA GLN A 817 16.21 11.41 -10.27
C GLN A 817 17.62 11.23 -9.73
N ILE A 818 18.60 11.66 -10.53
CA ILE A 818 20.00 11.49 -10.20
C ILE A 818 20.40 12.42 -9.04
N TYR A 819 21.15 11.85 -8.10
CA TYR A 819 21.74 12.60 -7.00
C TYR A 819 22.95 13.41 -7.48
N ARG A 820 22.80 14.73 -7.51
CA ARG A 820 23.85 15.67 -7.96
C ARG A 820 24.46 15.28 -9.31
N ASP A 821 25.76 15.22 -9.40
CA ASP A 821 26.58 14.87 -10.57
C ASP A 821 27.01 13.39 -10.60
N THR A 822 26.31 12.53 -9.90
CA THR A 822 26.60 11.09 -9.85
C THR A 822 25.76 10.30 -10.87
N ASN A 823 25.95 8.98 -10.90
CA ASN A 823 25.06 8.04 -11.60
C ASN A 823 24.14 7.30 -10.60
N PHE A 824 23.99 7.82 -9.37
CA PHE A 824 23.14 7.23 -8.33
C PHE A 824 21.87 8.01 -8.13
N THR A 825 20.83 7.31 -7.70
CA THR A 825 19.57 7.90 -7.21
C THR A 825 19.41 7.57 -5.74
N LEU A 826 19.10 8.58 -4.90
CA LEU A 826 18.91 8.39 -3.46
C LEU A 826 17.82 7.34 -3.20
N TYR A 827 18.10 6.52 -2.18
CA TYR A 827 17.19 5.50 -1.68
C TYR A 827 16.93 4.33 -2.63
N GLN A 828 17.62 4.27 -3.78
CA GLN A 828 17.66 3.09 -4.63
C GLN A 828 18.75 2.13 -4.16
N LYS A 829 18.63 0.87 -4.55
CA LYS A 829 19.55 -0.19 -4.14
C LYS A 829 20.59 -0.50 -5.19
N TYR A 830 21.81 -0.78 -4.73
CA TYR A 830 22.97 -1.06 -5.59
C TYR A 830 23.81 -2.21 -5.02
N THR A 831 24.29 -3.10 -5.91
CA THR A 831 25.28 -4.13 -5.56
C THR A 831 26.69 -3.53 -5.53
N TYR A 832 27.65 -4.25 -4.95
CA TYR A 832 29.07 -3.86 -5.05
C TYR A 832 29.52 -3.63 -6.49
N GLU A 833 29.10 -4.49 -7.42
CA GLU A 833 29.41 -4.35 -8.85
C GLU A 833 28.80 -3.10 -9.47
N ASP A 834 27.53 -2.81 -9.14
CA ASP A 834 26.89 -1.57 -9.57
C ASP A 834 27.66 -0.34 -9.12
N VAL A 835 28.09 -0.32 -7.86
CA VAL A 835 28.81 0.83 -7.28
C VAL A 835 30.15 1.03 -7.98
N CYS A 836 30.96 -0.01 -8.14
CA CYS A 836 32.23 0.07 -8.86
C CYS A 836 32.04 0.61 -10.29
N ARG A 837 31.01 0.12 -10.97
CA ARG A 837 30.71 0.50 -12.36
C ARG A 837 30.18 1.93 -12.46
N LEU A 838 29.26 2.32 -11.59
CA LEU A 838 28.65 3.66 -11.60
C LEU A 838 29.61 4.76 -11.12
N LEU A 839 30.60 4.42 -10.30
CA LEU A 839 31.75 5.27 -9.96
C LEU A 839 32.82 5.28 -11.05
N ASN A 840 32.61 4.58 -12.19
CA ASN A 840 33.50 4.46 -13.32
C ASN A 840 34.87 3.85 -12.98
N TRP A 841 34.95 2.97 -11.98
CA TRP A 841 36.20 2.32 -11.60
C TRP A 841 36.73 1.40 -12.69
N ASN A 842 38.05 1.25 -12.68
CA ASN A 842 38.74 0.35 -13.60
C ASN A 842 38.65 -1.13 -13.17
N LYS A 843 38.24 -1.39 -11.91
CA LYS A 843 38.21 -2.72 -11.31
C LYS A 843 36.82 -3.07 -10.80
N ASN A 844 36.35 -4.28 -11.05
CA ASN A 844 35.17 -4.85 -10.43
C ASN A 844 35.59 -5.59 -9.16
N LEU A 845 35.34 -5.02 -7.98
CA LEU A 845 35.71 -5.56 -6.68
C LEU A 845 34.51 -6.29 -6.05
N ASN A 846 34.81 -7.28 -5.22
CA ASN A 846 33.81 -8.01 -4.42
C ASN A 846 33.81 -7.55 -2.95
N ALA A 847 32.86 -8.10 -2.17
CA ALA A 847 32.74 -7.80 -0.75
C ALA A 847 34.05 -8.04 0.04
N GLN A 848 34.81 -9.10 -0.30
CA GLN A 848 36.07 -9.43 0.39
C GLN A 848 37.14 -8.36 0.14
N ASN A 849 37.20 -7.83 -1.08
CA ASN A 849 38.17 -6.83 -1.48
C ASN A 849 37.83 -5.44 -0.94
N ILE A 850 36.53 -5.09 -0.91
CA ILE A 850 36.05 -3.80 -0.41
C ILE A 850 36.08 -3.78 1.12
N GLY A 851 35.63 -4.85 1.78
CA GLY A 851 35.71 -5.02 3.25
C GLY A 851 35.17 -3.82 4.04
N GLY A 852 33.95 -3.37 3.79
CA GLY A 852 33.31 -2.22 4.42
C GLY A 852 33.52 -0.91 3.64
N TYR A 853 34.71 -0.57 3.19
CA TYR A 853 34.97 0.57 2.30
C TYR A 853 36.23 0.34 1.44
N TYR A 854 36.36 1.10 0.38
CA TYR A 854 37.54 1.06 -0.49
C TYR A 854 37.75 2.42 -1.15
N TYR A 855 39.00 2.89 -1.14
CA TYR A 855 39.40 4.13 -1.81
C TYR A 855 39.95 3.81 -3.20
N ASP A 856 39.40 4.46 -4.22
CA ASP A 856 39.92 4.42 -5.62
C ASP A 856 40.58 5.74 -5.93
N SER A 857 41.90 5.68 -6.12
CA SER A 857 42.75 6.87 -6.38
C SER A 857 42.46 7.53 -7.74
N ASP A 858 42.05 6.72 -8.76
CA ASP A 858 41.81 7.23 -10.12
C ASP A 858 40.56 8.12 -10.18
N THR A 859 39.48 7.76 -9.42
CA THR A 859 38.23 8.51 -9.39
C THR A 859 38.08 9.36 -8.13
N LYS A 860 39.00 9.24 -7.16
CA LYS A 860 38.95 9.91 -5.84
C LYS A 860 37.64 9.64 -5.07
N THR A 861 37.11 8.41 -5.19
CA THR A 861 35.86 8.00 -4.58
C THR A 861 36.07 6.92 -3.53
N LEU A 862 35.31 7.00 -2.42
CA LEU A 862 35.35 6.08 -1.29
C LEU A 862 33.92 5.66 -0.92
N PRO A 863 33.37 4.58 -1.51
CA PRO A 863 32.12 4.02 -1.05
C PRO A 863 32.27 3.29 0.28
N VAL A 864 31.38 3.55 1.21
CA VAL A 864 31.26 2.93 2.53
C VAL A 864 30.04 2.03 2.53
N PHE A 865 30.24 0.75 2.84
CA PHE A 865 29.18 -0.27 2.89
C PHE A 865 28.96 -0.75 4.32
N ILE A 866 27.76 -0.57 4.83
CA ILE A 866 27.39 -0.95 6.19
C ILE A 866 26.32 -2.05 6.13
N ASN A 867 26.57 -3.15 6.86
CA ASN A 867 25.55 -4.11 7.25
C ASN A 867 25.11 -3.73 8.67
N TYR A 868 23.93 -3.13 8.80
CA TYR A 868 23.49 -2.54 10.05
C TYR A 868 23.26 -3.60 11.13
N TYR A 869 22.55 -4.68 10.80
CA TYR A 869 22.39 -5.84 11.67
C TYR A 869 23.52 -6.87 11.47
N LYS A 870 24.06 -7.33 12.56
CA LYS A 870 25.10 -8.37 12.61
C LYS A 870 24.63 -9.51 13.51
N THR A 871 24.85 -10.73 13.11
CA THR A 871 24.58 -11.93 13.94
C THR A 871 25.41 -11.89 15.22
N GLU A 872 24.94 -12.54 16.30
CA GLU A 872 25.62 -12.59 17.62
C GLU A 872 27.07 -13.07 17.53
N ASP A 873 27.40 -13.88 16.53
CA ASP A 873 28.77 -14.37 16.27
C ASP A 873 29.67 -13.39 15.49
N ALA A 874 29.10 -12.32 14.94
CA ALA A 874 29.88 -11.32 14.21
C ALA A 874 30.65 -10.44 15.17
N ILE A 875 31.83 -9.97 14.71
CA ILE A 875 32.59 -8.94 15.41
C ILE A 875 31.69 -7.74 15.56
N ALA A 876 31.41 -7.33 16.79
CA ALA A 876 30.57 -6.18 17.10
C ALA A 876 31.24 -4.88 16.62
N TYR A 877 31.10 -4.59 15.34
CA TYR A 877 31.23 -3.23 14.84
C TYR A 877 29.94 -2.52 15.25
N GLU A 878 30.03 -1.54 16.12
CA GLU A 878 28.90 -0.72 16.54
C GLU A 878 28.66 0.42 15.55
N ASP A 879 28.45 0.08 14.26
CA ASP A 879 27.95 1.06 13.31
C ASP A 879 26.51 1.40 13.71
N ARG A 880 26.22 2.66 14.03
CA ARG A 880 24.89 3.07 14.50
C ARG A 880 24.50 4.44 13.95
N PHE A 881 23.26 4.56 13.57
CA PHE A 881 22.66 5.87 13.35
C PHE A 881 22.38 6.54 14.72
N VAL A 882 22.82 7.77 14.86
CA VAL A 882 22.49 8.64 15.97
C VAL A 882 21.20 9.42 15.66
N SER A 883 21.02 9.76 14.38
CA SER A 883 19.83 10.40 13.85
C SER A 883 19.72 10.13 12.34
N GLU A 884 18.65 10.57 11.70
CA GLU A 884 18.51 10.50 10.24
C GLU A 884 19.68 11.16 9.47
N SER A 885 20.40 12.09 10.10
CA SER A 885 21.51 12.85 9.50
C SER A 885 22.89 12.47 10.00
N HIS A 886 22.98 11.58 10.99
CA HIS A 886 24.23 11.32 11.71
C HIS A 886 24.47 9.83 11.91
N LEU A 887 25.66 9.36 11.56
CA LEU A 887 26.05 7.96 11.64
C LEU A 887 27.44 7.86 12.29
N ILE A 888 27.58 7.00 13.27
CA ILE A 888 28.87 6.60 13.81
C ILE A 888 29.23 5.24 13.22
N ALA A 889 30.43 5.14 12.63
CA ALA A 889 30.94 3.90 12.04
C ALA A 889 32.36 3.60 12.51
N LEU A 890 32.74 2.32 12.45
CA LEU A 890 34.10 1.90 12.78
C LEU A 890 34.94 1.67 11.52
N SER A 891 36.22 2.05 11.62
CA SER A 891 37.18 1.72 10.56
C SER A 891 37.40 0.21 10.44
N LYS A 892 38.00 -0.23 9.36
CA LYS A 892 38.57 -1.59 9.28
C LYS A 892 39.55 -1.85 10.43
N HIS A 893 39.82 -3.09 10.74
CA HIS A 893 40.86 -3.51 11.70
C HIS A 893 41.89 -4.44 10.99
N PRO A 894 43.11 -4.42 11.37
CA PRO A 894 43.76 -3.43 12.25
C PRO A 894 43.99 -2.10 11.54
N ARG A 895 43.54 -1.00 12.14
CA ARG A 895 43.78 0.37 11.62
C ARG A 895 44.04 1.32 12.79
N LYS A 896 44.91 2.31 12.52
CA LYS A 896 45.22 3.40 13.46
C LYS A 896 44.78 4.73 12.88
N ILE A 897 44.61 5.73 13.69
CA ILE A 897 44.31 7.12 13.28
C ILE A 897 45.37 7.70 12.30
N THR A 898 46.56 7.10 12.22
CA THR A 898 47.64 7.46 11.30
C THR A 898 47.66 6.60 10.01
N SER A 899 46.71 5.69 9.85
CA SER A 899 46.61 4.85 8.65
C SER A 899 46.19 5.70 7.45
N SER A 900 46.55 5.26 6.21
CA SER A 900 46.15 5.92 4.97
C SER A 900 44.62 6.08 4.86
N ASP A 901 43.87 5.14 5.41
CA ASP A 901 42.41 5.21 5.43
C ASP A 901 41.91 6.47 6.14
N ALA A 902 42.49 6.80 7.32
CA ALA A 902 42.13 8.00 8.06
C ALA A 902 42.51 9.29 7.29
N VAL A 903 43.63 9.28 6.60
CA VAL A 903 44.08 10.41 5.74
C VAL A 903 43.08 10.66 4.63
N HIS A 904 42.62 9.60 3.94
CA HIS A 904 41.66 9.71 2.85
C HIS A 904 40.27 10.11 3.31
N ILE A 905 39.79 9.56 4.46
CA ILE A 905 38.46 9.82 5.03
C ILE A 905 38.37 11.26 5.56
N TYR A 906 39.39 11.70 6.32
CA TYR A 906 39.41 13.03 6.93
C TYR A 906 40.04 14.10 6.01
N LYS A 907 40.39 13.74 4.76
CA LYS A 907 40.95 14.65 3.74
C LYS A 907 42.15 15.45 4.20
N GLN A 908 43.05 14.77 4.90
CA GLN A 908 44.19 15.42 5.62
C GLN A 908 45.29 15.87 4.65
N SER A 909 45.35 15.36 3.41
CA SER A 909 46.33 15.78 2.40
C SER A 909 45.70 16.70 1.36
N GLU A 910 46.49 17.50 0.63
CA GLU A 910 46.01 18.33 -0.47
C GLU A 910 45.41 17.47 -1.61
N GLU A 911 45.94 16.27 -1.82
CA GLU A 911 45.43 15.33 -2.85
C GLU A 911 44.05 14.78 -2.50
N ASP A 912 43.75 14.70 -1.20
CA ASP A 912 42.52 14.11 -0.67
C ASP A 912 41.37 15.12 -0.52
N LYS A 913 41.62 16.42 -0.66
CA LYS A 913 40.59 17.47 -0.50
C LYS A 913 39.36 17.25 -1.38
N ASN A 914 39.55 16.65 -2.56
CA ASN A 914 38.49 16.35 -3.52
C ASN A 914 37.90 14.92 -3.41
N ASN A 915 38.29 14.17 -2.36
CA ASN A 915 37.72 12.84 -2.15
C ASN A 915 36.22 12.93 -1.86
N ARG A 916 35.45 12.04 -2.46
CA ARG A 916 34.00 11.92 -2.23
C ARG A 916 33.70 10.59 -1.55
N ILE A 917 32.95 10.64 -0.46
CA ILE A 917 32.61 9.49 0.35
C ILE A 917 31.11 9.23 0.21
N PHE A 918 30.74 8.03 -0.18
CA PHE A 918 29.36 7.66 -0.45
C PHE A 918 28.90 6.55 0.46
N LEU A 919 27.69 6.69 1.02
CA LEU A 919 27.14 5.74 1.99
C LEU A 919 26.17 4.76 1.34
N PHE A 920 26.41 3.48 1.58
CA PHE A 920 25.56 2.37 1.17
C PHE A 920 25.23 1.50 2.38
N VAL A 921 23.94 1.35 2.73
CA VAL A 921 23.52 0.63 3.93
C VAL A 921 22.50 -0.46 3.56
N ARG A 922 22.61 -1.60 4.18
CA ARG A 922 21.55 -2.61 4.22
C ARG A 922 21.31 -3.07 5.65
N LYS A 923 20.06 -3.44 5.96
CA LYS A 923 19.69 -3.89 7.30
C LYS A 923 20.37 -5.23 7.60
N ASN A 924 20.16 -6.25 6.78
CA ASN A 924 20.53 -7.61 7.08
C ASN A 924 21.33 -8.26 5.94
N LYS A 925 22.40 -8.95 6.30
CA LYS A 925 23.22 -9.72 5.34
C LYS A 925 22.52 -11.02 4.89
N ASP A 926 21.63 -11.54 5.73
CA ASP A 926 21.01 -12.86 5.57
C ASP A 926 19.63 -12.83 4.88
N ASP A 927 19.17 -11.67 4.43
CA ASP A 927 18.06 -11.60 3.50
C ASP A 927 18.45 -12.33 2.20
N ASN A 928 17.79 -13.46 1.93
CA ASN A 928 18.08 -14.34 0.80
C ASN A 928 18.02 -13.67 -0.58
N GLU A 929 17.43 -12.50 -0.67
CA GLU A 929 17.35 -11.68 -1.89
C GLU A 929 18.26 -10.42 -1.86
N ALA A 930 18.83 -10.06 -0.71
CA ALA A 930 19.53 -8.78 -0.53
C ALA A 930 21.04 -8.88 -0.78
N LYS A 931 21.43 -8.86 -2.05
CA LYS A 931 22.82 -8.55 -2.43
C LYS A 931 23.08 -7.04 -2.52
N GLU A 932 22.05 -6.22 -2.32
CA GLU A 932 22.03 -4.79 -2.61
C GLU A 932 21.96 -3.94 -1.34
N PHE A 933 22.50 -2.72 -1.44
CA PHE A 933 22.52 -1.70 -0.40
C PHE A 933 21.75 -0.48 -0.83
N TYR A 934 21.00 0.15 0.06
CA TYR A 934 20.43 1.48 -0.18
C TYR A 934 21.52 2.53 -0.30
N PHE A 935 21.48 3.33 -1.32
CA PHE A 935 22.32 4.51 -1.46
C PHE A 935 21.73 5.67 -0.66
N LEU A 936 22.47 6.16 0.32
CA LEU A 936 22.03 7.21 1.24
C LEU A 936 22.70 8.58 1.00
N GLY A 937 23.45 8.71 -0.09
CA GLY A 937 24.07 9.96 -0.48
C GLY A 937 25.55 10.09 -0.10
N GLU A 938 26.06 11.30 -0.19
CA GLU A 938 27.43 11.66 0.20
C GLU A 938 27.49 11.89 1.73
N ILE A 939 28.58 11.49 2.34
CA ILE A 939 28.84 11.67 3.77
C ILE A 939 30.16 12.38 4.02
N PHE A 940 30.24 13.07 5.14
CA PHE A 940 31.40 13.88 5.54
C PHE A 940 31.86 13.44 6.92
N ALA A 941 33.14 13.08 7.05
CA ALA A 941 33.73 12.82 8.37
C ALA A 941 33.89 14.11 9.15
N GLU A 942 33.37 14.14 10.37
CA GLU A 942 33.43 15.30 11.25
C GLU A 942 34.40 15.06 12.44
N GLY A 943 34.92 16.15 13.00
CA GLY A 943 35.82 16.10 14.14
C GLY A 943 37.18 15.44 13.84
N THR A 944 37.69 14.71 14.83
CA THR A 944 38.96 13.95 14.74
C THR A 944 38.70 12.48 15.02
N PRO A 945 39.40 11.56 14.32
CA PRO A 945 39.20 10.13 14.54
C PRO A 945 39.54 9.74 15.98
N ARG A 946 38.68 8.91 16.60
CA ARG A 946 38.87 8.43 17.95
C ARG A 946 39.46 7.01 17.90
N GLN A 947 40.68 6.83 18.44
CA GLN A 947 41.28 5.50 18.51
C GLN A 947 40.53 4.60 19.49
N ILE A 948 40.18 3.39 19.06
CA ILE A 948 39.52 2.37 19.89
C ILE A 948 40.34 1.07 19.83
N TYR A 949 40.39 0.36 20.94
CA TYR A 949 40.94 -0.99 21.02
C TYR A 949 39.79 -1.98 21.10
N MET A 950 39.73 -2.90 20.15
CA MET A 950 38.68 -3.91 20.06
C MET A 950 39.07 -5.14 20.85
N GLU A 951 38.44 -5.40 21.99
CA GLU A 951 38.80 -6.47 22.92
C GLU A 951 38.62 -7.88 22.27
N LYS A 952 37.60 -8.08 21.46
CA LYS A 952 37.30 -9.39 20.80
C LYS A 952 38.38 -9.77 19.77
N THR A 953 38.85 -8.85 18.98
CA THR A 953 39.84 -9.10 17.90
C THR A 953 41.27 -8.80 18.35
N LYS A 954 41.46 -8.15 19.49
CA LYS A 954 42.75 -7.64 20.03
C LYS A 954 43.47 -6.70 19.06
N ASP A 955 42.71 -5.95 18.29
CA ASP A 955 43.16 -5.07 17.23
C ASP A 955 42.76 -3.60 17.49
N ASN A 956 43.50 -2.68 16.85
CA ASN A 956 43.14 -1.26 16.85
C ASN A 956 42.16 -0.95 15.74
N ALA A 957 41.18 -0.11 16.02
CA ALA A 957 40.28 0.54 15.04
C ALA A 957 40.11 2.02 15.46
N PHE A 958 39.50 2.82 14.62
CA PHE A 958 39.10 4.18 14.99
C PHE A 958 37.63 4.40 14.64
N GLU A 959 36.99 5.15 15.52
CA GLU A 959 35.58 5.55 15.34
C GLU A 959 35.55 6.78 14.43
N ILE A 960 34.57 6.78 13.51
CA ILE A 960 34.39 7.83 12.51
C ILE A 960 32.98 8.38 12.71
N ASP A 961 32.90 9.66 12.88
CA ASP A 961 31.63 10.38 12.98
C ASP A 961 31.29 10.95 11.60
N TYR A 962 30.19 10.50 11.02
CA TYR A 962 29.76 10.89 9.70
C TYR A 962 28.48 11.72 9.74
N ARG A 963 28.53 12.90 9.15
CA ARG A 963 27.34 13.68 8.81
C ARG A 963 26.89 13.34 7.40
N LEU A 964 25.60 13.09 7.20
CA LEU A 964 25.03 12.86 5.89
C LEU A 964 24.70 14.19 5.19
N ASP A 965 24.92 14.24 3.89
CA ASP A 965 24.54 15.38 3.06
C ASP A 965 23.01 15.61 3.02
N VAL A 966 22.27 14.53 2.95
CA VAL A 966 20.80 14.51 2.97
C VAL A 966 20.35 13.54 4.06
N PRO A 967 19.43 13.96 4.94
CA PRO A 967 18.86 13.06 5.93
C PRO A 967 18.26 11.82 5.28
N VAL A 968 18.40 10.68 5.93
CA VAL A 968 17.78 9.43 5.45
C VAL A 968 16.27 9.60 5.49
N ARG A 969 15.61 9.19 4.41
CA ARG A 969 14.15 9.19 4.35
C ARG A 969 13.57 8.30 5.45
N SER A 970 12.58 8.78 6.18
CA SER A 970 12.10 8.16 7.42
C SER A 970 11.64 6.71 7.26
N ASP A 971 11.05 6.33 6.12
CA ASP A 971 10.64 4.93 5.85
C ASP A 971 11.84 3.97 5.79
N ILE A 972 12.96 4.43 5.23
CA ILE A 972 14.21 3.66 5.14
C ILE A 972 14.95 3.69 6.48
N TYR A 973 15.00 4.84 7.12
CA TYR A 973 15.61 4.99 8.45
C TYR A 973 14.95 4.03 9.44
N ASP A 974 13.62 4.11 9.59
CA ASP A 974 12.87 3.25 10.50
C ASP A 974 13.06 1.76 10.17
N TYR A 975 13.07 1.41 8.88
CA TYR A 975 13.33 0.02 8.48
C TYR A 975 14.74 -0.44 8.86
N ILE A 976 15.76 0.40 8.67
CA ILE A 976 17.15 0.05 8.97
C ILE A 976 17.36 -0.06 10.48
N VAL A 977 16.87 0.89 11.28
CA VAL A 977 17.10 0.94 12.73
C VAL A 977 16.10 0.13 13.56
N SER A 978 15.01 -0.37 12.96
CA SER A 978 14.06 -1.23 13.69
C SER A 978 14.73 -2.54 14.11
N ASP A 979 14.69 -2.85 15.40
CA ASP A 979 15.26 -4.09 15.99
C ASP A 979 14.51 -5.33 15.54
#